data_37ac8fd99c43878de2be444162176c5b
#
_entry.id   37ac8fd99c43878de2be444162176c5b
#
_cell.length_a   1.000
_cell.length_b   1.000
_cell.length_c   1.000
_cell.angle_alpha   90.00
_cell.angle_beta   90.00
_cell.angle_gamma   90.00
#
_symmetry.space_group_name_H-M   'P 1'
#
loop_
_entity.id
_entity.type
_entity.pdbx_description
1 polymer ?
#
loop_
_entity_poly.entity_id
_entity_poly.type
_entity_poly.pdbx_seq_one_letter_code
_entity_poly.pdbx_strand_id
1 'polypeptide(L)'
;MSSFLTHHGVVVALVCAAAAIVYGAVTSRSLLALSPGTDRMREISAAVQEGASAYLNRQYSTIAAVGVVLFIVLIPIQNIRVAIGFLIGGLFSAAAGYIGMNVSVRANARVAEAARSGVAGALDVAFRGGAVTGMLVVGLALIGVAGYYGILTAIAGETQRHAVDALIGLGFGGSLISVFARLGGGIFTKGADVGADLVGKIEAGIPEDDPRNPAVIADNVGDNVGDCAGMAADLFETYAVTAVAVMLLGVLLFSQQSAVALYPLVLGGVSIVASIIGTFAVKSRSGNVERALYQGLALSGGLAALAFLPVTRWLMNGVTFHAGSAAPHWWKFYLCALIGIGVTALLFVITDYYTSTRFSPVKSTARASQTGHATNIIQGLAQGYQATAAPAIVLALGILGSWKLAGGGTQGIYGIGVAVMAQLSLTGLIVALDAFGPITDNAGGIAEMADLPEEVRNVTDKLDAVGNTTKAVTKGYAIGSAALAALVLFDAFERELLGKGKTPDFAVGNPAVLIGLLVGGLMVYLFVSLSMEAVGRAGGAVVEEVRRQFREHPGIMEGTERPEYGTCVSLVTRAAQREMILPALIPIVFTVIVGLISIEALGGLLIGVIVVGVFMAISMTAGGGAWDNAKKLIEDGAFGGKGSEAHAAAVTGDTVGDPFKDTAGPAINPMIKVANIVALLIIPLIT
;
A
#
# COMPACT_ATOMS: atom_id res chain seq x y z
N MET A 1 26.72 -4.01 -24.84
CA MET A 1 25.51 -3.87 -24.06
C MET A 1 25.76 -3.23 -22.69
N SER A 2 26.83 -3.59 -21.96
CA SER A 2 27.20 -2.90 -20.71
C SER A 2 27.41 -1.39 -20.92
N SER A 3 28.24 -0.99 -21.87
CA SER A 3 28.47 0.41 -22.24
C SER A 3 27.18 1.11 -22.69
N PHE A 4 26.28 0.44 -23.39
CA PHE A 4 24.99 1.00 -23.79
C PHE A 4 24.12 1.34 -22.58
N LEU A 5 23.97 0.42 -21.61
CA LEU A 5 23.16 0.66 -20.42
C LEU A 5 23.75 1.72 -19.48
N THR A 6 25.08 1.81 -19.36
CA THR A 6 25.71 2.88 -18.58
C THR A 6 25.52 4.27 -19.18
N HIS A 7 25.34 4.40 -20.50
CA HIS A 7 25.07 5.67 -21.16
C HIS A 7 23.57 5.96 -21.36
N HIS A 8 22.76 4.91 -21.55
CA HIS A 8 21.35 5.04 -21.91
C HIS A 8 20.37 4.42 -20.90
N GLY A 9 20.84 3.97 -19.72
CA GLY A 9 20.00 3.28 -18.73
C GLY A 9 18.83 4.14 -18.22
N VAL A 10 19.03 5.45 -18.08
CA VAL A 10 17.94 6.39 -17.75
C VAL A 10 16.89 6.39 -18.86
N VAL A 11 17.30 6.46 -20.12
CA VAL A 11 16.38 6.46 -21.26
C VAL A 11 15.61 5.15 -21.35
N VAL A 12 16.28 4.01 -21.10
CA VAL A 12 15.62 2.68 -21.06
C VAL A 12 14.56 2.65 -19.95
N ALA A 13 14.89 3.11 -18.75
CA ALA A 13 13.94 3.18 -17.64
C ALA A 13 12.74 4.09 -17.98
N LEU A 14 13.00 5.26 -18.58
CA LEU A 14 11.94 6.20 -18.96
C LEU A 14 11.04 5.66 -20.08
N VAL A 15 11.59 4.95 -21.06
CA VAL A 15 10.80 4.31 -22.13
C VAL A 15 9.89 3.22 -21.54
N CYS A 16 10.42 2.38 -20.65
CA CYS A 16 9.62 1.36 -19.96
C CYS A 16 8.51 1.99 -19.10
N ALA A 17 8.85 3.06 -18.38
CA ALA A 17 7.87 3.79 -17.55
C ALA A 17 6.80 4.48 -18.41
N ALA A 18 7.18 5.08 -19.54
CA ALA A 18 6.23 5.64 -20.49
C ALA A 18 5.29 4.56 -21.06
N ALA A 19 5.79 3.34 -21.30
CA ALA A 19 4.94 2.23 -21.72
C ALA A 19 3.84 1.89 -20.69
N ALA A 20 4.15 1.98 -19.37
CA ALA A 20 3.13 1.81 -18.34
C ALA A 20 2.05 2.91 -18.38
N ILE A 21 2.46 4.17 -18.58
CA ILE A 21 1.52 5.28 -18.70
C ILE A 21 0.63 5.14 -19.94
N VAL A 22 1.22 4.76 -21.07
CA VAL A 22 0.47 4.50 -22.32
C VAL A 22 -0.51 3.34 -22.12
N TYR A 23 -0.06 2.25 -21.49
CA TYR A 23 -0.94 1.12 -21.15
C TYR A 23 -2.11 1.59 -20.28
N GLY A 24 -1.86 2.35 -19.22
CA GLY A 24 -2.89 2.92 -18.34
C GLY A 24 -3.87 3.79 -19.10
N ALA A 25 -3.40 4.69 -19.95
CA ALA A 25 -4.24 5.58 -20.76
C ALA A 25 -5.13 4.82 -21.77
N VAL A 26 -4.54 3.86 -22.50
CA VAL A 26 -5.27 3.03 -23.48
C VAL A 26 -6.31 2.16 -22.78
N THR A 27 -5.93 1.53 -21.66
CA THR A 27 -6.83 0.67 -20.88
C THR A 27 -7.98 1.48 -20.27
N SER A 28 -7.70 2.66 -19.70
CA SER A 28 -8.74 3.57 -19.19
C SER A 28 -9.74 3.96 -20.27
N ARG A 29 -9.26 4.35 -21.45
CA ARG A 29 -10.14 4.71 -22.57
C ARG A 29 -11.04 3.55 -22.99
N SER A 30 -10.46 2.36 -23.14
CA SER A 30 -11.23 1.17 -23.53
C SER A 30 -12.22 0.73 -22.47
N LEU A 31 -11.86 0.84 -21.18
CA LEU A 31 -12.73 0.54 -20.05
C LEU A 31 -13.92 1.52 -19.98
N LEU A 32 -13.64 2.82 -20.05
CA LEU A 32 -14.65 3.86 -19.95
C LEU A 32 -15.61 3.89 -21.15
N ALA A 33 -15.25 3.29 -22.26
CA ALA A 33 -16.14 3.11 -23.42
C ALA A 33 -17.19 2.00 -23.24
N LEU A 34 -17.03 1.13 -22.22
CA LEU A 34 -18.00 0.10 -21.90
C LEU A 34 -19.28 0.69 -21.31
N SER A 35 -20.41 -0.01 -21.48
CA SER A 35 -21.69 0.41 -20.91
C SER A 35 -21.63 0.47 -19.37
N PRO A 36 -22.09 1.55 -18.74
CA PRO A 36 -22.24 1.63 -17.29
C PRO A 36 -23.56 1.01 -16.79
N GLY A 37 -24.32 0.31 -17.64
CA GLY A 37 -25.55 -0.37 -17.28
C GLY A 37 -26.81 0.46 -17.33
N THR A 38 -27.78 0.11 -16.48
CA THR A 38 -29.11 0.74 -16.42
C THR A 38 -29.07 2.18 -15.89
N ASP A 39 -30.18 2.92 -16.02
CA ASP A 39 -30.27 4.28 -15.50
C ASP A 39 -30.10 4.31 -13.97
N ARG A 40 -30.64 3.30 -13.26
CA ARG A 40 -30.46 3.16 -11.82
C ARG A 40 -29.00 2.93 -11.42
N MET A 41 -28.28 2.06 -12.12
CA MET A 41 -26.86 1.85 -11.92
C MET A 41 -26.04 3.13 -12.16
N ARG A 42 -26.42 3.92 -13.18
CA ARG A 42 -25.78 5.21 -13.48
C ARG A 42 -26.00 6.22 -12.37
N GLU A 43 -27.22 6.30 -11.84
CA GLU A 43 -27.58 7.20 -10.72
C GLU A 43 -26.72 6.88 -9.48
N ILE A 44 -26.64 5.61 -9.08
CA ILE A 44 -25.84 5.16 -7.93
C ILE A 44 -24.36 5.46 -8.17
N SER A 45 -23.85 5.05 -9.34
CA SER A 45 -22.46 5.32 -9.72
C SER A 45 -22.12 6.81 -9.76
N ALA A 46 -23.05 7.68 -10.14
CA ALA A 46 -22.85 9.13 -10.12
C ALA A 46 -22.75 9.66 -8.68
N ALA A 47 -23.56 9.15 -7.76
CA ALA A 47 -23.49 9.53 -6.34
C ALA A 47 -22.14 9.13 -5.72
N VAL A 48 -21.65 7.90 -6.02
CA VAL A 48 -20.31 7.45 -5.58
C VAL A 48 -19.21 8.32 -6.19
N GLN A 49 -19.29 8.66 -7.49
CA GLN A 49 -18.31 9.53 -8.15
C GLN A 49 -18.28 10.95 -7.57
N GLU A 50 -19.43 11.51 -7.24
CA GLU A 50 -19.55 12.82 -6.60
C GLU A 50 -18.91 12.81 -5.21
N GLY A 51 -19.24 11.83 -4.38
CA GLY A 51 -18.63 11.64 -3.06
C GLY A 51 -17.12 11.46 -3.12
N ALA A 52 -16.65 10.61 -4.03
CA ALA A 52 -15.24 10.37 -4.27
C ALA A 52 -14.48 11.65 -4.67
N SER A 53 -15.06 12.42 -5.58
CA SER A 53 -14.46 13.68 -6.03
C SER A 53 -14.43 14.74 -4.92
N ALA A 54 -15.50 14.83 -4.12
CA ALA A 54 -15.57 15.76 -2.99
C ALA A 54 -14.49 15.41 -1.94
N TYR A 55 -14.34 14.13 -1.61
CA TYR A 55 -13.31 13.67 -0.68
C TYR A 55 -11.90 13.98 -1.19
N LEU A 56 -11.56 13.52 -2.42
CA LEU A 56 -10.23 13.71 -3.00
C LEU A 56 -9.83 15.18 -3.07
N ASN A 57 -10.71 16.03 -3.61
CA ASN A 57 -10.42 17.45 -3.76
C ASN A 57 -10.11 18.10 -2.41
N ARG A 58 -10.85 17.75 -1.38
CA ARG A 58 -10.65 18.30 -0.05
C ARG A 58 -9.37 17.74 0.60
N GLN A 59 -9.13 16.44 0.48
CA GLN A 59 -7.93 15.81 1.03
C GLN A 59 -6.66 16.36 0.39
N TYR A 60 -6.60 16.39 -0.94
CA TYR A 60 -5.43 16.90 -1.65
C TYR A 60 -5.20 18.40 -1.44
N SER A 61 -6.26 19.20 -1.24
CA SER A 61 -6.11 20.62 -0.86
C SER A 61 -5.45 20.77 0.52
N THR A 62 -5.84 19.93 1.49
CA THR A 62 -5.23 19.92 2.83
C THR A 62 -3.76 19.48 2.76
N ILE A 63 -3.47 18.41 2.03
CA ILE A 63 -2.09 17.91 1.86
C ILE A 63 -1.23 18.94 1.12
N ALA A 64 -1.78 19.62 0.11
CA ALA A 64 -1.06 20.66 -0.63
C ALA A 64 -0.67 21.84 0.28
N ALA A 65 -1.54 22.25 1.20
CA ALA A 65 -1.22 23.29 2.17
C ALA A 65 -0.04 22.89 3.07
N VAL A 66 -0.04 21.67 3.60
CA VAL A 66 1.09 21.11 4.38
C VAL A 66 2.34 20.98 3.50
N GLY A 67 2.17 20.52 2.26
CA GLY A 67 3.26 20.35 1.30
C GLY A 67 3.97 21.67 0.96
N VAL A 68 3.23 22.77 0.79
CA VAL A 68 3.81 24.09 0.56
C VAL A 68 4.68 24.55 1.76
N VAL A 69 4.20 24.34 2.98
CA VAL A 69 4.97 24.68 4.19
C VAL A 69 6.26 23.85 4.23
N LEU A 70 6.18 22.54 4.02
CA LEU A 70 7.35 21.66 4.03
C LEU A 70 8.32 21.98 2.89
N PHE A 71 7.82 22.32 1.70
CA PHE A 71 8.67 22.77 0.58
C PHE A 71 9.51 23.98 0.97
N ILE A 72 8.88 25.00 1.58
CA ILE A 72 9.57 26.21 2.04
C ILE A 72 10.61 25.87 3.13
N VAL A 73 10.26 24.99 4.05
CA VAL A 73 11.15 24.55 5.15
C VAL A 73 12.33 23.73 4.64
N LEU A 74 12.16 22.92 3.60
CA LEU A 74 13.25 22.12 3.04
C LEU A 74 14.34 22.94 2.35
N ILE A 75 14.04 24.13 1.82
CA ILE A 75 15.01 24.96 1.12
C ILE A 75 16.19 25.35 2.04
N PRO A 76 15.99 25.93 3.23
CA PRO A 76 17.09 26.28 4.15
C PRO A 76 17.71 25.07 4.86
N ILE A 77 16.97 23.99 5.10
CA ILE A 77 17.50 22.80 5.82
C ILE A 77 18.39 21.97 4.89
N GLN A 78 17.97 21.78 3.66
CA GLN A 78 18.67 20.98 2.66
C GLN A 78 19.20 21.85 1.50
N ASN A 79 18.44 22.01 0.48
CA ASN A 79 18.67 22.88 -0.67
C ASN A 79 17.45 22.85 -1.61
N ILE A 80 17.46 23.75 -2.61
CA ILE A 80 16.36 23.86 -3.59
C ILE A 80 16.15 22.58 -4.42
N ARG A 81 17.20 21.80 -4.70
CA ARG A 81 17.08 20.55 -5.49
C ARG A 81 16.30 19.48 -4.72
N VAL A 82 16.57 19.30 -3.45
CA VAL A 82 15.82 18.41 -2.56
C VAL A 82 14.36 18.85 -2.47
N ALA A 83 14.12 20.18 -2.34
CA ALA A 83 12.76 20.73 -2.30
C ALA A 83 12.01 20.51 -3.63
N ILE A 84 12.65 20.67 -4.79
CA ILE A 84 12.05 20.34 -6.10
C ILE A 84 11.76 18.84 -6.19
N GLY A 85 12.67 17.97 -5.75
CA GLY A 85 12.44 16.54 -5.66
C GLY A 85 11.19 16.23 -4.85
N PHE A 86 11.03 16.86 -3.68
CA PHE A 86 9.84 16.73 -2.83
C PHE A 86 8.53 17.08 -3.58
N LEU A 87 8.51 18.16 -4.36
CA LEU A 87 7.34 18.51 -5.16
C LEU A 87 7.04 17.45 -6.24
N ILE A 88 8.07 16.96 -6.94
CA ILE A 88 7.90 15.92 -7.97
C ILE A 88 7.32 14.65 -7.35
N GLY A 89 7.87 14.18 -6.23
CA GLY A 89 7.39 13.00 -5.54
C GLY A 89 5.95 13.14 -5.06
N GLY A 90 5.62 14.27 -4.44
CA GLY A 90 4.26 14.57 -4.00
C GLY A 90 3.26 14.64 -5.14
N LEU A 91 3.58 15.37 -6.23
CA LEU A 91 2.69 15.51 -7.39
C LEU A 91 2.46 14.18 -8.10
N PHE A 92 3.48 13.35 -8.29
CA PHE A 92 3.34 12.08 -8.99
C PHE A 92 2.62 11.03 -8.14
N SER A 93 2.87 11.00 -6.84
CA SER A 93 2.12 10.14 -5.91
C SER A 93 0.64 10.53 -5.86
N ALA A 94 0.36 11.83 -5.74
CA ALA A 94 -0.99 12.36 -5.77
C ALA A 94 -1.71 12.04 -7.11
N ALA A 95 -1.01 12.21 -8.24
CA ALA A 95 -1.57 11.91 -9.55
C ALA A 95 -1.91 10.42 -9.72
N ALA A 96 -1.04 9.52 -9.25
CA ALA A 96 -1.29 8.07 -9.30
C ALA A 96 -2.56 7.69 -8.52
N GLY A 97 -2.71 8.18 -7.29
CA GLY A 97 -3.89 7.94 -6.45
C GLY A 97 -5.16 8.59 -7.03
N TYR A 98 -5.07 9.86 -7.44
CA TYR A 98 -6.22 10.59 -7.97
C TYR A 98 -6.76 9.98 -9.26
N ILE A 99 -5.90 9.70 -10.24
CA ILE A 99 -6.31 9.13 -11.53
C ILE A 99 -6.80 7.70 -11.33
N GLY A 100 -6.06 6.89 -10.53
CA GLY A 100 -6.41 5.50 -10.23
C GLY A 100 -7.81 5.40 -9.63
N MET A 101 -8.09 6.17 -8.58
CA MET A 101 -9.41 6.19 -7.96
C MET A 101 -10.52 6.67 -8.92
N ASN A 102 -10.25 7.71 -9.71
CA ASN A 102 -11.25 8.20 -10.69
C ASN A 102 -11.61 7.15 -11.75
N VAL A 103 -10.67 6.28 -12.13
CA VAL A 103 -10.96 5.16 -13.04
C VAL A 103 -11.70 4.05 -12.30
N SER A 104 -11.30 3.74 -11.07
CA SER A 104 -11.88 2.71 -10.22
C SER A 104 -13.38 2.94 -9.97
N VAL A 105 -13.77 4.12 -9.48
CA VAL A 105 -15.20 4.44 -9.20
C VAL A 105 -16.08 4.40 -10.46
N ARG A 106 -15.47 4.62 -11.63
CA ARG A 106 -16.18 4.48 -12.90
C ARG A 106 -16.21 3.05 -13.42
N ALA A 107 -15.28 2.21 -12.98
CA ALA A 107 -15.25 0.79 -13.33
C ALA A 107 -16.35 0.02 -12.61
N ASN A 108 -16.71 0.36 -11.38
CA ASN A 108 -17.65 -0.36 -10.52
C ASN A 108 -18.95 -0.74 -11.25
N ALA A 109 -19.68 0.24 -11.80
CA ALA A 109 -20.93 -0.01 -12.54
C ALA A 109 -20.71 -0.84 -13.82
N ARG A 110 -19.54 -0.70 -14.47
CA ARG A 110 -19.20 -1.48 -15.66
C ARG A 110 -18.90 -2.94 -15.34
N VAL A 111 -18.38 -3.22 -14.14
CA VAL A 111 -18.20 -4.58 -13.65
C VAL A 111 -19.55 -5.20 -13.34
N ALA A 112 -20.45 -4.49 -12.65
CA ALA A 112 -21.81 -4.96 -12.38
C ALA A 112 -22.58 -5.25 -13.68
N GLU A 113 -22.45 -4.41 -14.71
CA GLU A 113 -23.04 -4.67 -16.02
C GLU A 113 -22.41 -5.87 -16.75
N ALA A 114 -21.07 -5.97 -16.69
CA ALA A 114 -20.33 -7.10 -17.29
C ALA A 114 -20.66 -8.44 -16.59
N ALA A 115 -21.06 -8.41 -15.32
CA ALA A 115 -21.48 -9.60 -14.57
C ALA A 115 -22.71 -10.29 -15.18
N ARG A 116 -23.53 -9.56 -15.94
CA ARG A 116 -24.64 -10.17 -16.77
C ARG A 116 -24.13 -11.17 -17.80
N SER A 117 -22.89 -11.02 -18.26
CA SER A 117 -22.25 -11.96 -19.19
C SER A 117 -21.43 -13.06 -18.49
N GLY A 118 -21.46 -13.10 -17.16
CA GLY A 118 -20.80 -14.08 -16.31
C GLY A 118 -19.43 -13.67 -15.78
N VAL A 119 -18.85 -14.56 -14.97
CA VAL A 119 -17.62 -14.33 -14.19
C VAL A 119 -16.43 -13.88 -15.04
N ALA A 120 -16.24 -14.45 -16.23
CA ALA A 120 -15.09 -14.13 -17.07
C ALA A 120 -15.11 -12.68 -17.60
N GLY A 121 -16.29 -12.19 -17.98
CA GLY A 121 -16.48 -10.82 -18.43
C GLY A 121 -16.28 -9.81 -17.30
N ALA A 122 -16.88 -10.07 -16.15
CA ALA A 122 -16.76 -9.22 -14.98
C ALA A 122 -15.30 -9.18 -14.46
N LEU A 123 -14.60 -10.30 -14.43
CA LEU A 123 -13.18 -10.37 -14.07
C LEU A 123 -12.31 -9.49 -15.00
N ASP A 124 -12.51 -9.59 -16.32
CA ASP A 124 -11.72 -8.79 -17.28
C ASP A 124 -11.87 -7.29 -17.01
N VAL A 125 -13.12 -6.84 -16.81
CA VAL A 125 -13.41 -5.41 -16.56
C VAL A 125 -12.84 -4.95 -15.21
N ALA A 126 -13.05 -5.72 -14.14
CA ALA A 126 -12.56 -5.40 -12.80
C ALA A 126 -11.03 -5.36 -12.74
N PHE A 127 -10.37 -6.38 -13.28
CA PHE A 127 -8.91 -6.43 -13.29
C PHE A 127 -8.28 -5.32 -14.14
N ARG A 128 -8.87 -4.97 -15.28
CA ARG A 128 -8.41 -3.85 -16.10
C ARG A 128 -8.55 -2.52 -15.35
N GLY A 129 -9.61 -2.33 -14.57
CA GLY A 129 -9.76 -1.17 -13.68
C GLY A 129 -8.61 -1.05 -12.70
N GLY A 130 -8.29 -2.13 -11.99
CA GLY A 130 -7.16 -2.19 -11.07
C GLY A 130 -5.80 -2.04 -11.76
N ALA A 131 -5.61 -2.64 -12.94
CA ALA A 131 -4.37 -2.58 -13.70
C ALA A 131 -3.99 -1.16 -14.14
N VAL A 132 -4.98 -0.28 -14.38
CA VAL A 132 -4.72 1.14 -14.63
C VAL A 132 -4.00 1.77 -13.45
N THR A 133 -4.53 1.59 -12.24
CA THR A 133 -3.91 2.12 -11.01
C THR A 133 -2.50 1.57 -10.82
N GLY A 134 -2.32 0.25 -10.96
CA GLY A 134 -1.01 -0.38 -10.79
C GLY A 134 0.05 0.12 -11.78
N MET A 135 -0.29 0.26 -13.06
CA MET A 135 0.65 0.75 -14.06
C MET A 135 0.96 2.24 -13.90
N LEU A 136 -0.01 3.05 -13.47
CA LEU A 136 0.24 4.46 -13.14
C LEU A 136 1.20 4.61 -11.96
N VAL A 137 1.05 3.80 -10.91
CA VAL A 137 1.94 3.83 -9.74
C VAL A 137 3.38 3.57 -10.14
N VAL A 138 3.67 2.44 -10.77
CA VAL A 138 5.06 2.10 -11.14
C VAL A 138 5.61 2.99 -12.24
N GLY A 139 4.78 3.40 -13.20
CA GLY A 139 5.18 4.29 -14.29
C GLY A 139 5.56 5.68 -13.78
N LEU A 140 4.70 6.33 -12.98
CA LEU A 140 4.96 7.66 -12.43
C LEU A 140 6.11 7.65 -11.41
N ALA A 141 6.22 6.61 -10.58
CA ALA A 141 7.32 6.48 -9.64
C ALA A 141 8.67 6.38 -10.37
N LEU A 142 8.76 5.52 -11.41
CA LEU A 142 9.99 5.38 -12.16
C LEU A 142 10.29 6.63 -13.03
N ILE A 143 9.29 7.29 -13.62
CA ILE A 143 9.48 8.59 -14.31
C ILE A 143 10.00 9.63 -13.33
N GLY A 144 9.44 9.71 -12.12
CA GLY A 144 9.88 10.64 -11.09
C GLY A 144 11.36 10.43 -10.75
N VAL A 145 11.72 9.21 -10.36
CA VAL A 145 13.10 8.90 -9.93
C VAL A 145 14.09 8.99 -11.10
N ALA A 146 13.84 8.27 -12.19
CA ALA A 146 14.77 8.24 -13.33
C ALA A 146 14.81 9.56 -14.10
N GLY A 147 13.66 10.23 -14.25
CA GLY A 147 13.57 11.52 -14.94
C GLY A 147 14.28 12.63 -14.17
N TYR A 148 14.03 12.75 -12.88
CA TYR A 148 14.68 13.78 -12.08
C TYR A 148 16.19 13.52 -11.95
N TYR A 149 16.59 12.26 -11.72
CA TYR A 149 18.01 11.87 -11.76
C TYR A 149 18.66 12.23 -13.10
N GLY A 150 18.02 11.92 -14.22
CA GLY A 150 18.52 12.24 -15.57
C GLY A 150 18.63 13.74 -15.82
N ILE A 151 17.67 14.55 -15.38
CA ILE A 151 17.72 16.01 -15.47
C ILE A 151 18.92 16.56 -14.68
N LEU A 152 19.12 16.10 -13.46
CA LEU A 152 20.22 16.57 -12.63
C LEU A 152 21.57 16.18 -13.18
N THR A 153 21.74 14.95 -13.65
CA THR A 153 23.05 14.47 -14.14
C THR A 153 23.37 14.92 -15.56
N ALA A 154 22.39 14.86 -16.50
CA ALA A 154 22.64 15.13 -17.92
C ALA A 154 22.46 16.61 -18.32
N ILE A 155 21.56 17.35 -17.65
CA ILE A 155 21.23 18.73 -17.98
C ILE A 155 21.89 19.71 -17.01
N ALA A 156 21.75 19.47 -15.69
CA ALA A 156 22.32 20.35 -14.69
C ALA A 156 23.81 20.06 -14.39
N GLY A 157 24.37 18.97 -14.91
CA GLY A 157 25.78 18.61 -14.77
C GLY A 157 26.18 18.21 -13.33
N GLU A 158 25.21 17.77 -12.52
CA GLU A 158 25.47 17.34 -11.14
C GLU A 158 26.21 16.00 -11.08
N THR A 159 26.97 15.81 -10.01
CA THR A 159 27.57 14.51 -9.73
C THR A 159 26.49 13.47 -9.42
N GLN A 160 26.79 12.18 -9.64
CA GLN A 160 25.89 11.08 -9.30
C GLN A 160 25.41 11.18 -7.84
N ARG A 161 26.34 11.55 -6.95
CA ARG A 161 26.07 11.71 -5.53
C ARG A 161 25.03 12.79 -5.28
N HIS A 162 25.26 14.03 -5.74
CA HIS A 162 24.36 15.16 -5.53
C HIS A 162 22.98 14.92 -6.18
N ALA A 163 22.93 14.23 -7.32
CA ALA A 163 21.69 13.89 -7.96
C ALA A 163 20.87 12.89 -7.12
N VAL A 164 21.51 11.88 -6.52
CA VAL A 164 20.83 10.91 -5.67
C VAL A 164 20.40 11.53 -4.34
N ASP A 165 21.21 12.42 -3.76
CA ASP A 165 20.82 13.17 -2.55
C ASP A 165 19.54 13.98 -2.77
N ALA A 166 19.40 14.62 -3.95
CA ALA A 166 18.16 15.34 -4.30
C ALA A 166 16.92 14.44 -4.39
N LEU A 167 17.10 13.16 -4.75
CA LEU A 167 16.02 12.19 -4.81
C LEU A 167 15.46 11.79 -3.43
N ILE A 168 16.20 12.02 -2.33
CA ILE A 168 15.67 11.83 -0.97
C ILE A 168 14.45 12.72 -0.77
N GLY A 169 14.51 13.96 -1.29
CA GLY A 169 13.34 14.85 -1.31
C GLY A 169 12.15 14.26 -2.06
N LEU A 170 12.37 13.63 -3.22
CA LEU A 170 11.31 12.97 -3.98
C LEU A 170 10.68 11.83 -3.17
N GLY A 171 11.48 11.02 -2.49
CA GLY A 171 11.00 10.02 -1.54
C GLY A 171 10.11 10.64 -0.48
N PHE A 172 10.54 11.73 0.15
CA PHE A 172 9.77 12.42 1.20
C PHE A 172 8.44 12.99 0.67
N GLY A 173 8.42 13.54 -0.55
CA GLY A 173 7.18 14.01 -1.18
C GLY A 173 6.16 12.87 -1.38
N GLY A 174 6.62 11.72 -1.87
CA GLY A 174 5.81 10.50 -1.97
C GLY A 174 5.32 10.02 -0.60
N SER A 175 6.20 10.06 0.41
CA SER A 175 5.89 9.67 1.80
C SER A 175 4.83 10.55 2.45
N LEU A 176 4.86 11.85 2.20
CA LEU A 176 3.85 12.77 2.71
C LEU A 176 2.46 12.39 2.17
N ILE A 177 2.34 12.22 0.86
CA ILE A 177 1.07 11.80 0.24
C ILE A 177 0.61 10.46 0.81
N SER A 178 1.53 9.51 0.92
CA SER A 178 1.24 8.14 1.38
C SER A 178 0.65 8.11 2.79
N VAL A 179 1.29 8.78 3.77
CA VAL A 179 0.78 8.83 5.15
C VAL A 179 -0.62 9.42 5.20
N PHE A 180 -0.83 10.57 4.57
CA PHE A 180 -2.12 11.24 4.60
C PHE A 180 -3.20 10.48 3.82
N ALA A 181 -2.87 9.93 2.65
CA ALA A 181 -3.82 9.18 1.85
C ALA A 181 -4.19 7.84 2.50
N ARG A 182 -3.19 7.12 3.04
CA ARG A 182 -3.43 5.81 3.67
C ARG A 182 -4.19 5.93 4.98
N LEU A 183 -3.78 6.87 5.84
CA LEU A 183 -4.42 7.08 7.13
C LEU A 183 -5.79 7.75 6.99
N GLY A 184 -5.87 8.86 6.24
CA GLY A 184 -7.12 9.58 6.03
C GLY A 184 -8.15 8.75 5.26
N GLY A 185 -7.70 8.00 4.24
CA GLY A 185 -8.52 7.05 3.51
C GLY A 185 -9.06 5.93 4.40
N GLY A 186 -8.18 5.33 5.23
CA GLY A 186 -8.58 4.29 6.18
C GLY A 186 -9.57 4.77 7.24
N ILE A 187 -9.37 5.98 7.79
CA ILE A 187 -10.33 6.56 8.75
C ILE A 187 -11.68 6.84 8.07
N PHE A 188 -11.66 7.32 6.83
CA PHE A 188 -12.88 7.60 6.08
C PHE A 188 -13.64 6.30 5.80
N THR A 189 -13.00 5.31 5.15
CA THR A 189 -13.67 4.07 4.77
C THR A 189 -14.23 3.34 6.00
N LYS A 190 -13.42 3.16 7.05
CA LYS A 190 -13.89 2.41 8.22
C LYS A 190 -14.75 3.21 9.17
N GLY A 191 -14.70 4.53 9.14
CA GLY A 191 -15.69 5.38 9.80
C GLY A 191 -17.07 5.29 9.14
N ALA A 192 -17.13 5.19 7.81
CA ALA A 192 -18.37 4.99 7.07
C ALA A 192 -18.94 3.58 7.27
N ASP A 193 -18.12 2.55 7.08
CA ASP A 193 -18.46 1.14 7.18
C ASP A 193 -18.97 0.77 8.60
N VAL A 194 -18.19 1.07 9.65
CA VAL A 194 -18.62 0.84 11.04
C VAL A 194 -19.94 1.56 11.35
N GLY A 195 -20.12 2.78 10.86
CA GLY A 195 -21.35 3.53 11.04
C GLY A 195 -22.54 2.92 10.29
N ALA A 196 -22.31 2.44 9.07
CA ALA A 196 -23.31 1.76 8.26
C ALA A 196 -23.73 0.41 8.88
N ASP A 197 -22.77 -0.37 9.33
CA ASP A 197 -22.99 -1.71 9.88
C ASP A 197 -23.71 -1.70 11.22
N LEU A 198 -23.27 -0.85 12.14
CA LEU A 198 -23.87 -0.80 13.49
C LEU A 198 -25.35 -0.44 13.44
N VAL A 199 -25.74 0.57 12.66
CA VAL A 199 -27.15 0.99 12.59
C VAL A 199 -27.92 0.18 11.57
N GLY A 200 -27.37 -0.06 10.37
CA GLY A 200 -28.07 -0.78 9.31
C GLY A 200 -28.27 -2.26 9.65
N LYS A 201 -27.18 -3.00 9.83
CA LYS A 201 -27.24 -4.45 10.02
C LYS A 201 -27.70 -4.87 11.41
N ILE A 202 -27.19 -4.21 12.46
CA ILE A 202 -27.43 -4.66 13.84
C ILE A 202 -28.71 -4.03 14.42
N GLU A 203 -28.91 -2.71 14.30
CA GLU A 203 -30.06 -2.04 14.92
C GLU A 203 -31.30 -2.12 14.05
N ALA A 204 -31.20 -1.80 12.74
CA ALA A 204 -32.33 -1.74 11.82
C ALA A 204 -32.63 -3.09 11.14
N GLY A 205 -31.68 -4.03 11.13
CA GLY A 205 -31.83 -5.35 10.52
C GLY A 205 -31.99 -5.32 8.99
N ILE A 206 -31.49 -4.26 8.33
CA ILE A 206 -31.47 -4.18 6.87
C ILE A 206 -30.22 -4.84 6.29
N PRO A 207 -30.28 -5.38 5.05
CA PRO A 207 -29.12 -6.01 4.41
C PRO A 207 -27.93 -5.06 4.24
N GLU A 208 -26.75 -5.64 4.00
CA GLU A 208 -25.58 -4.90 3.51
C GLU A 208 -25.90 -4.27 2.16
N ASP A 209 -25.36 -3.09 1.90
CA ASP A 209 -25.62 -2.30 0.68
C ASP A 209 -27.09 -1.92 0.42
N ASP A 210 -27.96 -2.00 1.41
CA ASP A 210 -29.35 -1.59 1.25
C ASP A 210 -29.45 -0.09 0.98
N PRO A 211 -30.14 0.34 -0.10
CA PRO A 211 -30.26 1.76 -0.45
C PRO A 211 -31.00 2.61 0.60
N ARG A 212 -31.66 2.00 1.57
CA ARG A 212 -32.27 2.71 2.71
C ARG A 212 -31.24 3.15 3.74
N ASN A 213 -30.02 2.59 3.73
CA ASN A 213 -28.96 3.00 4.66
C ASN A 213 -28.36 4.34 4.20
N PRO A 214 -28.46 5.44 4.98
CA PRO A 214 -27.88 6.73 4.63
C PRO A 214 -26.36 6.73 4.45
N ALA A 215 -25.65 5.78 5.06
CA ALA A 215 -24.21 5.69 4.99
C ALA A 215 -23.69 4.82 3.84
N VAL A 216 -24.54 4.08 3.09
CA VAL A 216 -24.13 3.14 2.05
C VAL A 216 -23.27 3.77 0.95
N ILE A 217 -23.58 4.98 0.53
CA ILE A 217 -22.77 5.69 -0.49
C ILE A 217 -21.41 6.14 0.10
N ALA A 218 -21.37 6.53 1.38
CA ALA A 218 -20.12 6.88 2.04
C ALA A 218 -19.20 5.67 2.18
N ASP A 219 -19.76 4.51 2.46
CA ASP A 219 -19.05 3.23 2.54
C ASP A 219 -18.47 2.84 1.17
N ASN A 220 -19.27 2.79 0.13
CA ASN A 220 -18.84 2.57 -1.25
C ASN A 220 -17.75 3.54 -1.74
N VAL A 221 -17.82 4.81 -1.35
CA VAL A 221 -16.75 5.80 -1.61
C VAL A 221 -15.49 5.42 -0.84
N GLY A 222 -15.66 5.01 0.41
CA GLY A 222 -14.59 4.68 1.33
C GLY A 222 -13.65 3.59 0.82
N ASP A 223 -14.21 2.50 0.33
CA ASP A 223 -13.43 1.38 -0.22
C ASP A 223 -12.48 1.81 -1.34
N ASN A 224 -12.98 2.62 -2.27
CA ASN A 224 -12.15 3.17 -3.34
C ASN A 224 -11.10 4.16 -2.80
N VAL A 225 -11.42 4.94 -1.77
CA VAL A 225 -10.48 5.87 -1.13
C VAL A 225 -9.34 5.12 -0.42
N GLY A 226 -9.68 4.12 0.39
CA GLY A 226 -8.73 3.36 1.20
C GLY A 226 -7.77 2.52 0.36
N ASP A 227 -8.34 1.67 -0.48
CA ASP A 227 -7.58 0.62 -1.16
C ASP A 227 -7.17 1.00 -2.60
N CYS A 228 -7.84 1.92 -3.29
CA CYS A 228 -7.33 2.41 -4.57
C CYS A 228 -6.39 3.62 -4.39
N ALA A 229 -6.85 4.72 -3.78
CA ALA A 229 -6.02 5.92 -3.66
C ALA A 229 -4.95 5.78 -2.57
N GLY A 230 -5.30 5.25 -1.39
CA GLY A 230 -4.38 5.08 -0.26
C GLY A 230 -3.27 4.07 -0.56
N MET A 231 -3.62 2.90 -1.12
CA MET A 231 -2.64 1.87 -1.48
C MET A 231 -1.76 2.28 -2.66
N ALA A 232 -2.33 3.00 -3.64
CA ALA A 232 -1.55 3.55 -4.75
C ALA A 232 -0.45 4.49 -4.24
N ALA A 233 -0.76 5.37 -3.31
CA ALA A 233 0.21 6.28 -2.70
C ALA A 233 1.26 5.54 -1.86
N ASP A 234 0.87 4.52 -1.09
CA ASP A 234 1.78 3.70 -0.26
C ASP A 234 2.78 2.92 -1.13
N LEU A 235 2.33 2.26 -2.19
CA LEU A 235 3.22 1.51 -3.07
C LEU A 235 4.02 2.39 -4.03
N PHE A 236 3.50 3.56 -4.42
CA PHE A 236 4.29 4.59 -5.09
C PHE A 236 5.49 5.00 -4.21
N GLU A 237 5.23 5.34 -2.96
CA GLU A 237 6.26 5.68 -1.97
C GLU A 237 7.26 4.54 -1.83
N THR A 238 6.78 3.32 -1.55
CA THR A 238 7.65 2.16 -1.33
C THR A 238 8.58 1.93 -2.52
N TYR A 239 8.05 2.02 -3.74
CA TYR A 239 8.83 1.82 -4.97
C TYR A 239 9.87 2.93 -5.16
N ALA A 240 9.46 4.20 -5.07
CA ALA A 240 10.35 5.35 -5.27
C ALA A 240 11.45 5.41 -4.20
N VAL A 241 11.05 5.29 -2.92
CA VAL A 241 11.97 5.35 -1.78
C VAL A 241 12.99 4.22 -1.81
N THR A 242 12.56 3.00 -2.14
CA THR A 242 13.47 1.86 -2.24
C THR A 242 14.46 2.05 -3.38
N ALA A 243 14.01 2.48 -4.55
CA ALA A 243 14.90 2.76 -5.67
C ALA A 243 15.96 3.80 -5.28
N VAL A 244 15.55 4.90 -4.65
CA VAL A 244 16.45 5.95 -4.16
C VAL A 244 17.43 5.43 -3.12
N ALA A 245 16.96 4.64 -2.15
CA ALA A 245 17.83 4.06 -1.12
C ALA A 245 18.90 3.13 -1.70
N VAL A 246 18.53 2.27 -2.66
CA VAL A 246 19.49 1.39 -3.34
C VAL A 246 20.47 2.18 -4.20
N MET A 247 20.00 3.24 -4.89
CA MET A 247 20.88 4.16 -5.62
C MET A 247 21.87 4.84 -4.68
N LEU A 248 21.41 5.32 -3.53
CA LEU A 248 22.24 6.00 -2.54
C LEU A 248 23.30 5.07 -1.99
N LEU A 249 22.95 3.87 -1.55
CA LEU A 249 23.92 2.87 -1.12
C LEU A 249 24.90 2.50 -2.23
N GLY A 250 24.42 2.37 -3.46
CA GLY A 250 25.27 2.08 -4.60
C GLY A 250 26.34 3.15 -4.79
N VAL A 251 25.97 4.42 -4.81
CA VAL A 251 26.88 5.56 -4.96
C VAL A 251 27.84 5.69 -3.78
N LEU A 252 27.42 5.34 -2.58
CA LEU A 252 28.24 5.38 -1.36
C LEU A 252 29.27 4.24 -1.29
N LEU A 253 28.97 3.08 -1.85
CA LEU A 253 29.77 1.87 -1.68
C LEU A 253 30.70 1.60 -2.87
N PHE A 254 30.29 1.92 -4.09
CA PHE A 254 30.99 1.46 -5.29
C PHE A 254 31.69 2.59 -6.04
N SER A 255 32.83 2.24 -6.64
CA SER A 255 33.61 3.17 -7.45
C SER A 255 32.92 3.49 -8.80
N GLN A 256 32.17 2.54 -9.36
CA GLN A 256 31.40 2.69 -10.62
C GLN A 256 30.00 3.28 -10.35
N GLN A 257 29.94 4.50 -9.85
CA GLN A 257 28.71 5.14 -9.38
C GLN A 257 27.59 5.17 -10.43
N SER A 258 27.91 5.43 -11.71
CA SER A 258 26.89 5.45 -12.77
C SER A 258 26.21 4.09 -12.96
N ALA A 259 26.97 3.01 -13.03
CA ALA A 259 26.40 1.67 -13.24
C ALA A 259 25.49 1.23 -12.07
N VAL A 260 25.96 1.45 -10.83
CA VAL A 260 25.21 1.04 -9.64
C VAL A 260 23.98 1.92 -9.36
N ALA A 261 24.02 3.22 -9.70
CA ALA A 261 22.85 4.09 -9.62
C ALA A 261 21.79 3.72 -10.66
N LEU A 262 22.19 3.30 -11.86
CA LEU A 262 21.28 2.89 -12.93
C LEU A 262 20.67 1.51 -12.69
N TYR A 263 21.33 0.65 -11.93
CA TYR A 263 20.92 -0.74 -11.73
C TYR A 263 19.48 -0.87 -11.21
N PRO A 264 19.06 -0.24 -10.10
CA PRO A 264 17.67 -0.32 -9.64
C PRO A 264 16.68 0.30 -10.63
N LEU A 265 17.05 1.34 -11.37
CA LEU A 265 16.19 1.97 -12.36
C LEU A 265 15.89 1.04 -13.55
N VAL A 266 16.93 0.35 -14.06
CA VAL A 266 16.77 -0.61 -15.15
C VAL A 266 16.02 -1.86 -14.70
N LEU A 267 16.29 -2.36 -13.48
CA LEU A 267 15.49 -3.45 -12.87
C LEU A 267 14.01 -3.06 -12.83
N GLY A 268 13.71 -1.86 -12.35
CA GLY A 268 12.34 -1.32 -12.33
C GLY A 268 11.72 -1.23 -13.73
N GLY A 269 12.49 -0.76 -14.72
CA GLY A 269 12.02 -0.66 -16.10
C GLY A 269 11.65 -2.00 -16.72
N VAL A 270 12.51 -3.01 -16.62
CA VAL A 270 12.20 -4.35 -17.18
C VAL A 270 11.07 -5.04 -16.41
N SER A 271 10.92 -4.76 -15.13
CA SER A 271 9.80 -5.25 -14.31
C SER A 271 8.45 -4.70 -14.79
N ILE A 272 8.40 -3.44 -15.19
CA ILE A 272 7.20 -2.84 -15.77
C ILE A 272 6.77 -3.59 -17.04
N VAL A 273 7.72 -3.87 -17.93
CA VAL A 273 7.43 -4.64 -19.15
C VAL A 273 6.91 -6.04 -18.80
N ALA A 274 7.54 -6.71 -17.84
CA ALA A 274 7.10 -8.02 -17.36
C ALA A 274 5.68 -7.94 -16.77
N SER A 275 5.37 -6.88 -16.01
CA SER A 275 4.04 -6.66 -15.44
C SER A 275 2.98 -6.39 -16.52
N ILE A 276 3.28 -5.58 -17.54
CA ILE A 276 2.37 -5.35 -18.67
C ILE A 276 2.06 -6.69 -19.37
N ILE A 277 3.05 -7.53 -19.62
CA ILE A 277 2.83 -8.86 -20.21
C ILE A 277 2.00 -9.74 -19.29
N GLY A 278 2.27 -9.70 -17.97
CA GLY A 278 1.51 -10.43 -16.95
C GLY A 278 0.02 -10.09 -16.93
N THR A 279 -0.35 -8.81 -17.18
CA THR A 279 -1.77 -8.43 -17.25
C THR A 279 -2.55 -9.16 -18.32
N PHE A 280 -1.94 -9.47 -19.45
CA PHE A 280 -2.60 -10.21 -20.53
C PHE A 280 -2.83 -11.69 -20.23
N ALA A 281 -2.16 -12.24 -19.21
CA ALA A 281 -2.34 -13.62 -18.76
C ALA A 281 -3.50 -13.78 -17.77
N VAL A 282 -4.02 -12.68 -17.22
CA VAL A 282 -5.17 -12.71 -16.31
C VAL A 282 -6.45 -12.96 -17.10
N LYS A 283 -6.76 -14.23 -17.33
CA LYS A 283 -7.97 -14.67 -18.06
C LYS A 283 -8.54 -15.90 -17.38
N SER A 284 -9.82 -15.86 -16.97
CA SER A 284 -10.50 -17.02 -16.44
C SER A 284 -11.18 -17.80 -17.56
N ARG A 285 -10.63 -18.96 -17.88
CA ARG A 285 -11.26 -19.91 -18.82
C ARG A 285 -12.15 -20.95 -18.10
N SER A 286 -11.93 -21.14 -16.81
CA SER A 286 -12.60 -22.18 -15.99
C SER A 286 -13.56 -21.62 -14.95
N GLY A 287 -13.79 -20.29 -14.92
CA GLY A 287 -14.56 -19.61 -13.88
C GLY A 287 -13.82 -19.47 -12.53
N ASN A 288 -12.55 -19.90 -12.45
CA ASN A 288 -11.72 -19.72 -11.25
C ASN A 288 -10.98 -18.37 -11.35
N VAL A 289 -11.46 -17.39 -10.61
CA VAL A 289 -10.95 -16.02 -10.58
C VAL A 289 -9.57 -15.97 -9.97
N GLU A 290 -9.38 -16.55 -8.81
CA GLU A 290 -8.14 -16.55 -8.04
C GLU A 290 -6.96 -17.12 -8.85
N ARG A 291 -7.19 -18.29 -9.50
CA ARG A 291 -6.17 -18.89 -10.36
C ARG A 291 -5.77 -17.99 -11.52
N ALA A 292 -6.72 -17.26 -12.11
CA ALA A 292 -6.43 -16.33 -13.20
C ALA A 292 -5.54 -15.18 -12.73
N LEU A 293 -5.82 -14.58 -11.56
CA LEU A 293 -5.06 -13.51 -10.97
C LEU A 293 -3.62 -13.95 -10.64
N TYR A 294 -3.47 -15.11 -10.00
CA TYR A 294 -2.15 -15.64 -9.63
C TYR A 294 -1.32 -16.11 -10.83
N GLN A 295 -1.96 -16.53 -11.93
CA GLN A 295 -1.26 -16.83 -13.18
C GLN A 295 -0.58 -15.57 -13.76
N GLY A 296 -1.27 -14.43 -13.76
CA GLY A 296 -0.68 -13.15 -14.18
C GLY A 296 0.53 -12.77 -13.35
N LEU A 297 0.40 -12.91 -12.01
CA LEU A 297 1.47 -12.60 -11.07
C LEU A 297 2.68 -13.52 -11.26
N ALA A 298 2.46 -14.83 -11.36
CA ALA A 298 3.52 -15.81 -11.57
C ALA A 298 4.25 -15.61 -12.90
N LEU A 299 3.53 -15.30 -13.99
CA LEU A 299 4.14 -14.97 -15.28
C LEU A 299 5.00 -13.71 -15.18
N SER A 300 4.49 -12.65 -14.56
CA SER A 300 5.24 -11.41 -14.39
C SER A 300 6.52 -11.65 -13.57
N GLY A 301 6.43 -12.35 -12.44
CA GLY A 301 7.58 -12.68 -11.61
C GLY A 301 8.62 -13.53 -12.35
N GLY A 302 8.18 -14.54 -13.11
CA GLY A 302 9.05 -15.36 -13.93
C GLY A 302 9.77 -14.57 -15.02
N LEU A 303 9.05 -13.68 -15.74
CA LEU A 303 9.63 -12.81 -16.76
C LEU A 303 10.61 -11.79 -16.15
N ALA A 304 10.28 -11.20 -14.99
CA ALA A 304 11.17 -10.31 -14.28
C ALA A 304 12.46 -11.04 -13.86
N ALA A 305 12.34 -12.24 -13.28
CA ALA A 305 13.49 -13.07 -12.91
C ALA A 305 14.41 -13.35 -14.12
N LEU A 306 13.83 -13.70 -15.27
CA LEU A 306 14.60 -13.93 -16.50
C LEU A 306 15.26 -12.65 -17.01
N ALA A 307 14.57 -11.51 -16.98
CA ALA A 307 15.11 -10.22 -17.44
C ALA A 307 16.20 -9.68 -16.51
N PHE A 308 16.16 -9.99 -15.21
CA PHE A 308 17.17 -9.58 -14.25
C PHE A 308 18.54 -10.22 -14.50
N LEU A 309 18.60 -11.40 -15.07
CA LEU A 309 19.87 -12.09 -15.35
C LEU A 309 20.79 -11.26 -16.26
N PRO A 310 20.38 -10.86 -17.50
CA PRO A 310 21.24 -10.06 -18.36
C PRO A 310 21.48 -8.65 -17.79
N VAL A 311 20.48 -8.01 -17.19
CA VAL A 311 20.62 -6.66 -16.62
C VAL A 311 21.67 -6.65 -15.51
N THR A 312 21.60 -7.60 -14.58
CA THR A 312 22.58 -7.72 -13.50
C THR A 312 23.98 -8.01 -14.04
N ARG A 313 24.08 -8.91 -15.03
CA ARG A 313 25.38 -9.21 -15.66
C ARG A 313 25.98 -7.98 -16.34
N TRP A 314 25.17 -7.17 -17.00
CA TRP A 314 25.67 -6.01 -17.75
C TRP A 314 26.08 -4.84 -16.87
N LEU A 315 25.36 -4.59 -15.78
CA LEU A 315 25.61 -3.44 -14.90
C LEU A 315 26.49 -3.77 -13.70
N MET A 316 26.44 -5.00 -13.17
CA MET A 316 27.15 -5.37 -11.95
C MET A 316 28.43 -6.20 -12.21
N ASN A 317 28.78 -6.50 -13.48
CA ASN A 317 29.99 -7.25 -13.75
C ASN A 317 31.22 -6.33 -13.69
N GLY A 318 32.18 -6.70 -12.83
CA GLY A 318 33.44 -5.97 -12.69
C GLY A 318 33.33 -4.69 -11.84
N VAL A 319 32.24 -4.48 -11.10
CA VAL A 319 32.16 -3.38 -10.13
C VAL A 319 33.10 -3.62 -8.96
N THR A 320 33.63 -2.53 -8.40
CA THR A 320 34.55 -2.57 -7.23
C THR A 320 34.04 -1.61 -6.15
N PHE A 321 34.36 -1.93 -4.89
CA PHE A 321 34.08 -1.01 -3.80
C PHE A 321 35.06 0.17 -3.78
N HIS A 322 34.69 1.28 -3.16
CA HIS A 322 35.56 2.46 -3.02
C HIS A 322 36.91 2.15 -2.35
N ALA A 323 36.96 1.17 -1.44
CA ALA A 323 38.18 0.69 -0.79
C ALA A 323 39.13 -0.08 -1.72
N GLY A 324 38.82 -0.18 -3.03
CA GLY A 324 39.60 -0.91 -4.02
C GLY A 324 39.44 -2.44 -3.94
N SER A 325 38.66 -2.95 -2.98
CA SER A 325 38.36 -4.39 -2.89
C SER A 325 37.36 -4.79 -3.99
N ALA A 326 37.56 -6.01 -4.54
CA ALA A 326 36.64 -6.56 -5.52
C ALA A 326 35.24 -6.78 -4.89
N ALA A 327 34.21 -6.31 -5.58
CA ALA A 327 32.83 -6.64 -5.21
C ALA A 327 32.53 -8.12 -5.52
N PRO A 328 31.52 -8.71 -4.88
CA PRO A 328 31.07 -10.06 -5.21
C PRO A 328 30.77 -10.19 -6.70
N HIS A 329 30.95 -11.39 -7.24
CA HIS A 329 30.59 -11.69 -8.64
C HIS A 329 29.14 -11.32 -8.92
N TRP A 330 28.85 -10.76 -10.11
CA TRP A 330 27.52 -10.29 -10.53
C TRP A 330 26.40 -11.30 -10.31
N TRP A 331 26.64 -12.60 -10.47
CA TRP A 331 25.62 -13.64 -10.26
C TRP A 331 25.14 -13.74 -8.81
N LYS A 332 25.93 -13.29 -7.83
CA LYS A 332 25.52 -13.22 -6.42
C LYS A 332 24.45 -12.14 -6.21
N PHE A 333 24.58 -10.99 -6.86
CA PHE A 333 23.54 -9.95 -6.87
C PHE A 333 22.27 -10.43 -7.59
N TYR A 334 22.43 -11.22 -8.66
CA TYR A 334 21.30 -11.88 -9.31
C TYR A 334 20.59 -12.86 -8.36
N LEU A 335 21.30 -13.64 -7.58
CA LEU A 335 20.70 -14.49 -6.55
C LEU A 335 20.01 -13.68 -5.45
N CYS A 336 20.54 -12.51 -5.05
CA CYS A 336 19.83 -11.59 -4.15
C CYS A 336 18.50 -11.15 -4.75
N ALA A 337 18.47 -10.84 -6.05
CA ALA A 337 17.21 -10.49 -6.73
C ALA A 337 16.21 -11.66 -6.72
N LEU A 338 16.67 -12.90 -6.96
CA LEU A 338 15.81 -14.08 -6.87
C LEU A 338 15.30 -14.34 -5.45
N ILE A 339 16.11 -14.06 -4.41
CA ILE A 339 15.65 -14.09 -3.01
C ILE A 339 14.49 -13.11 -2.81
N GLY A 340 14.59 -11.88 -3.32
CA GLY A 340 13.50 -10.90 -3.22
C GLY A 340 12.18 -11.38 -3.84
N ILE A 341 12.22 -11.96 -5.05
CA ILE A 341 11.05 -12.56 -5.69
C ILE A 341 10.53 -13.75 -4.86
N GLY A 342 11.44 -14.58 -4.32
CA GLY A 342 11.08 -15.71 -3.47
C GLY A 342 10.41 -15.28 -2.16
N VAL A 343 10.91 -14.23 -1.52
CA VAL A 343 10.28 -13.62 -0.33
C VAL A 343 8.87 -13.16 -0.66
N THR A 344 8.65 -12.50 -1.81
CA THR A 344 7.31 -12.12 -2.25
C THR A 344 6.38 -13.34 -2.34
N ALA A 345 6.80 -14.38 -3.05
CA ALA A 345 5.98 -15.58 -3.24
C ALA A 345 5.64 -16.25 -1.90
N LEU A 346 6.60 -16.32 -0.96
CA LEU A 346 6.37 -16.89 0.36
C LEU A 346 5.44 -16.04 1.22
N LEU A 347 5.59 -14.71 1.22
CA LEU A 347 4.69 -13.83 1.94
C LEU A 347 3.25 -13.94 1.41
N PHE A 348 3.08 -14.08 0.10
CA PHE A 348 1.78 -14.34 -0.51
C PHE A 348 1.14 -15.61 0.02
N VAL A 349 1.84 -16.73 -0.05
CA VAL A 349 1.35 -18.03 0.41
C VAL A 349 1.03 -18.02 1.91
N ILE A 350 1.88 -17.39 2.71
CA ILE A 350 1.67 -17.32 4.17
C ILE A 350 0.45 -16.46 4.50
N THR A 351 0.31 -15.30 3.87
CA THR A 351 -0.84 -14.42 4.12
C THR A 351 -2.14 -15.09 3.67
N ASP A 352 -2.15 -15.71 2.49
CA ASP A 352 -3.29 -16.50 2.01
C ASP A 352 -3.68 -17.61 3.01
N TYR A 353 -2.70 -18.31 3.58
CA TYR A 353 -2.95 -19.34 4.60
C TYR A 353 -3.68 -18.79 5.84
N TYR A 354 -3.32 -17.60 6.31
CA TYR A 354 -3.92 -17.01 7.51
C TYR A 354 -5.24 -16.31 7.25
N THR A 355 -5.51 -15.89 6.02
CA THR A 355 -6.67 -15.04 5.69
C THR A 355 -7.71 -15.69 4.79
N SER A 356 -7.40 -16.80 4.12
CA SER A 356 -8.38 -17.46 3.24
C SER A 356 -9.32 -18.41 3.99
N THR A 357 -10.59 -18.42 3.60
CA THR A 357 -11.64 -19.34 4.09
C THR A 357 -11.33 -20.82 3.89
N ARG A 358 -10.39 -21.14 3.01
CA ARG A 358 -9.97 -22.53 2.72
C ARG A 358 -9.23 -23.18 3.89
N PHE A 359 -8.51 -22.40 4.68
CA PHE A 359 -7.58 -22.87 5.69
C PHE A 359 -8.11 -22.82 7.12
N SER A 360 -7.40 -23.50 8.02
CA SER A 360 -7.81 -23.64 9.42
C SER A 360 -7.85 -22.35 10.23
N PRO A 361 -6.97 -21.33 10.02
CA PRO A 361 -7.02 -20.11 10.81
C PRO A 361 -8.38 -19.41 10.75
N VAL A 362 -8.88 -19.12 9.55
CA VAL A 362 -10.20 -18.49 9.35
C VAL A 362 -11.33 -19.37 9.87
N LYS A 363 -11.28 -20.69 9.58
CA LYS A 363 -12.28 -21.65 10.10
C LYS A 363 -12.32 -21.72 11.62
N SER A 364 -11.18 -21.53 12.30
CA SER A 364 -11.14 -21.51 13.76
C SER A 364 -11.75 -20.24 14.32
N THR A 365 -11.53 -19.08 13.67
CA THR A 365 -12.16 -17.82 14.04
C THR A 365 -13.68 -17.87 13.83
N ALA A 366 -14.14 -18.40 12.71
CA ALA A 366 -15.56 -18.63 12.45
C ALA A 366 -16.21 -19.60 13.47
N ARG A 367 -15.51 -20.67 13.86
CA ARG A 367 -15.99 -21.59 14.88
C ARG A 367 -16.10 -20.94 16.24
N ALA A 368 -15.16 -20.06 16.61
CA ALA A 368 -15.21 -19.33 17.88
C ALA A 368 -16.42 -18.40 17.98
N SER A 369 -16.99 -17.97 16.86
CA SER A 369 -18.23 -17.17 16.82
C SER A 369 -19.44 -17.92 17.38
N GLN A 370 -19.45 -19.26 17.35
CA GLN A 370 -20.54 -20.06 17.92
C GLN A 370 -20.64 -19.94 19.45
N THR A 371 -19.56 -19.56 20.13
CA THR A 371 -19.53 -19.39 21.59
C THR A 371 -19.68 -17.93 22.01
N GLY A 372 -19.79 -17.00 21.06
CA GLY A 372 -20.15 -15.60 21.28
C GLY A 372 -19.09 -14.59 20.84
N HIS A 373 -19.40 -13.32 21.04
CA HIS A 373 -18.60 -12.17 20.60
C HIS A 373 -17.19 -12.17 21.20
N ALA A 374 -17.07 -12.38 22.51
CA ALA A 374 -15.77 -12.33 23.19
C ALA A 374 -14.81 -13.41 22.70
N THR A 375 -15.28 -14.63 22.49
CA THR A 375 -14.47 -15.74 22.00
C THR A 375 -14.03 -15.54 20.55
N ASN A 376 -14.87 -14.94 19.71
CA ASN A 376 -14.48 -14.51 18.36
C ASN A 376 -13.35 -13.48 18.40
N ILE A 377 -13.48 -12.43 19.24
CA ILE A 377 -12.45 -11.39 19.38
C ILE A 377 -11.13 -12.00 19.85
N ILE A 378 -11.15 -12.82 20.90
CA ILE A 378 -9.94 -13.49 21.43
C ILE A 378 -9.27 -14.34 20.35
N GLN A 379 -10.06 -15.11 19.58
CA GLN A 379 -9.52 -16.00 18.57
C GLN A 379 -8.87 -15.22 17.41
N GLY A 380 -9.49 -14.13 16.95
CA GLY A 380 -8.92 -13.31 15.89
C GLY A 380 -7.63 -12.59 16.32
N LEU A 381 -7.56 -12.07 17.55
CA LEU A 381 -6.32 -11.52 18.11
C LEU A 381 -5.22 -12.59 18.16
N ALA A 382 -5.54 -13.79 18.65
CA ALA A 382 -4.59 -14.89 18.71
C ALA A 382 -4.08 -15.28 17.31
N GLN A 383 -4.95 -15.33 16.30
CA GLN A 383 -4.59 -15.60 14.91
C GLN A 383 -3.69 -14.49 14.33
N GLY A 384 -4.02 -13.22 14.61
CA GLY A 384 -3.19 -12.10 14.19
C GLY A 384 -1.76 -12.19 14.74
N TYR A 385 -1.61 -12.49 16.03
CA TYR A 385 -0.28 -12.68 16.63
C TYR A 385 0.45 -13.88 16.05
N GLN A 386 -0.22 -15.01 15.88
CA GLN A 386 0.37 -16.21 15.29
C GLN A 386 0.82 -15.98 13.84
N ALA A 387 0.09 -15.19 13.07
CA ALA A 387 0.38 -14.89 11.68
C ALA A 387 1.71 -14.12 11.48
N THR A 388 2.30 -13.56 12.53
CA THR A 388 3.58 -12.84 12.45
C THR A 388 4.79 -13.78 12.32
N ALA A 389 4.69 -15.02 12.82
CA ALA A 389 5.83 -15.91 12.99
C ALA A 389 6.48 -16.29 11.65
N ALA A 390 5.71 -16.80 10.70
CA ALA A 390 6.24 -17.27 9.43
C ALA A 390 6.79 -16.12 8.56
N PRO A 391 6.11 -14.97 8.39
CA PRO A 391 6.66 -13.82 7.68
C PRO A 391 7.96 -13.32 8.30
N ALA A 392 8.06 -13.23 9.64
CA ALA A 392 9.27 -12.80 10.31
C ALA A 392 10.46 -13.71 9.99
N ILE A 393 10.25 -15.04 9.98
CA ILE A 393 11.29 -16.02 9.60
C ILE A 393 11.68 -15.84 8.13
N VAL A 394 10.73 -15.68 7.22
CA VAL A 394 10.99 -15.47 5.78
C VAL A 394 11.79 -14.20 5.55
N LEU A 395 11.43 -13.10 6.20
CA LEU A 395 12.17 -11.83 6.12
C LEU A 395 13.58 -11.99 6.69
N ALA A 396 13.74 -12.62 7.87
CA ALA A 396 15.06 -12.86 8.47
C ALA A 396 15.96 -13.72 7.56
N LEU A 397 15.43 -14.77 6.95
CA LEU A 397 16.17 -15.61 6.02
C LEU A 397 16.50 -14.86 4.72
N GLY A 398 15.60 -14.03 4.22
CA GLY A 398 15.83 -13.16 3.06
C GLY A 398 16.94 -12.15 3.31
N ILE A 399 16.92 -11.48 4.47
CA ILE A 399 17.97 -10.56 4.93
C ILE A 399 19.31 -11.31 5.02
N LEU A 400 19.36 -12.41 5.77
CA LEU A 400 20.58 -13.17 5.99
C LEU A 400 21.18 -13.72 4.68
N GLY A 401 20.34 -14.27 3.81
CA GLY A 401 20.76 -14.83 2.52
C GLY A 401 21.35 -13.77 1.60
N SER A 402 20.63 -12.64 1.43
CA SER A 402 21.06 -11.53 0.58
C SER A 402 22.33 -10.87 1.12
N TRP A 403 22.41 -10.65 2.45
CA TRP A 403 23.57 -10.08 3.11
C TRP A 403 24.83 -10.95 2.93
N LYS A 404 24.73 -12.27 3.15
CA LYS A 404 25.87 -13.20 2.97
C LYS A 404 26.30 -13.31 1.51
N LEU A 405 25.37 -13.39 0.57
CA LEU A 405 25.68 -13.46 -0.86
C LEU A 405 26.42 -12.22 -1.35
N ALA A 406 26.05 -11.05 -0.86
CA ALA A 406 26.68 -9.78 -1.21
C ALA A 406 28.01 -9.52 -0.47
N GLY A 407 28.54 -10.50 0.27
CA GLY A 407 29.87 -10.43 0.88
C GLY A 407 29.87 -10.21 2.38
N GLY A 408 28.71 -10.05 3.02
CA GLY A 408 28.60 -9.78 4.45
C GLY A 408 29.12 -8.41 4.87
N GLY A 409 29.22 -8.18 6.18
CA GLY A 409 29.65 -6.89 6.72
C GLY A 409 28.75 -5.73 6.28
N THR A 410 29.28 -4.53 6.34
CA THR A 410 28.55 -3.30 5.94
C THR A 410 28.26 -3.26 4.42
N GLN A 411 29.04 -3.93 3.61
CA GLN A 411 28.88 -4.02 2.15
C GLN A 411 27.74 -4.96 1.75
N GLY A 412 27.43 -5.95 2.58
CA GLY A 412 26.38 -6.95 2.33
C GLY A 412 24.97 -6.37 2.30
N ILE A 413 24.76 -5.19 2.89
CA ILE A 413 23.45 -4.52 2.94
C ILE A 413 22.98 -4.10 1.54
N TYR A 414 23.91 -3.81 0.62
CA TYR A 414 23.52 -3.59 -0.79
C TYR A 414 22.80 -4.79 -1.41
N GLY A 415 23.17 -6.02 -1.02
CA GLY A 415 22.45 -7.22 -1.46
C GLY A 415 21.01 -7.27 -0.98
N ILE A 416 20.74 -6.77 0.23
CA ILE A 416 19.37 -6.62 0.74
C ILE A 416 18.62 -5.58 -0.09
N GLY A 417 19.28 -4.46 -0.45
CA GLY A 417 18.73 -3.45 -1.35
C GLY A 417 18.35 -4.04 -2.72
N VAL A 418 19.20 -4.87 -3.30
CA VAL A 418 18.90 -5.59 -4.55
C VAL A 418 17.71 -6.53 -4.38
N ALA A 419 17.63 -7.26 -3.28
CA ALA A 419 16.51 -8.17 -3.01
C ALA A 419 15.18 -7.41 -2.88
N VAL A 420 15.13 -6.31 -2.13
CA VAL A 420 13.88 -5.54 -1.98
C VAL A 420 13.49 -4.82 -3.29
N MET A 421 14.46 -4.35 -4.08
CA MET A 421 14.14 -3.79 -5.39
C MET A 421 13.56 -4.85 -6.34
N ALA A 422 14.08 -6.07 -6.30
CA ALA A 422 13.53 -7.20 -7.05
C ALA A 422 12.16 -7.65 -6.50
N GLN A 423 11.94 -7.61 -5.19
CA GLN A 423 10.63 -7.81 -4.59
C GLN A 423 9.62 -6.82 -5.20
N LEU A 424 9.97 -5.55 -5.33
CA LEU A 424 9.11 -4.51 -5.88
C LEU A 424 8.87 -4.63 -7.41
N SER A 425 9.49 -5.59 -8.08
CA SER A 425 9.24 -5.88 -9.49
C SER A 425 7.80 -6.22 -9.82
N LEU A 426 7.04 -6.70 -8.84
CA LEU A 426 5.65 -7.10 -8.97
C LEU A 426 4.65 -6.01 -8.57
N THR A 427 5.12 -4.83 -8.14
CA THR A 427 4.29 -3.75 -7.60
C THR A 427 3.14 -3.38 -8.53
N GLY A 428 3.35 -3.30 -9.85
CA GLY A 428 2.29 -2.96 -10.81
C GLY A 428 1.10 -3.92 -10.78
N LEU A 429 1.38 -5.24 -10.72
CA LEU A 429 0.32 -6.25 -10.61
C LEU A 429 -0.25 -6.33 -9.19
N ILE A 430 0.57 -6.14 -8.18
CA ILE A 430 0.12 -6.13 -6.78
C ILE A 430 -0.89 -5.02 -6.52
N VAL A 431 -0.62 -3.79 -7.01
CA VAL A 431 -1.58 -2.68 -6.93
C VAL A 431 -2.83 -2.99 -7.77
N ALA A 432 -2.68 -3.65 -8.91
CA ALA A 432 -3.82 -4.07 -9.72
C ALA A 432 -4.72 -5.07 -8.98
N LEU A 433 -4.13 -6.01 -8.23
CA LEU A 433 -4.84 -6.97 -7.40
C LEU A 433 -5.51 -6.33 -6.18
N ASP A 434 -4.87 -5.32 -5.59
CA ASP A 434 -5.43 -4.60 -4.46
C ASP A 434 -6.65 -3.77 -4.89
N ALA A 435 -6.49 -2.97 -5.95
CA ALA A 435 -7.57 -2.15 -6.49
C ALA A 435 -8.72 -2.98 -7.13
N PHE A 436 -8.46 -4.24 -7.50
CA PHE A 436 -9.50 -5.18 -7.92
C PHE A 436 -10.54 -5.39 -6.82
N GLY A 437 -10.13 -5.49 -5.55
CA GLY A 437 -11.02 -5.71 -4.41
C GLY A 437 -12.13 -4.65 -4.30
N PRO A 438 -11.83 -3.36 -4.07
CA PRO A 438 -12.85 -2.32 -3.97
C PRO A 438 -13.68 -2.14 -5.24
N ILE A 439 -13.14 -2.46 -6.42
CA ILE A 439 -13.90 -2.41 -7.67
C ILE A 439 -14.97 -3.51 -7.69
N THR A 440 -14.66 -4.72 -7.21
CA THR A 440 -15.61 -5.83 -7.19
C THR A 440 -16.61 -5.72 -6.07
N ASP A 441 -16.21 -5.25 -4.90
CA ASP A 441 -17.02 -4.96 -3.74
C ASP A 441 -18.11 -3.94 -4.09
N ASN A 442 -17.70 -2.77 -4.56
CA ASN A 442 -18.61 -1.73 -5.04
C ASN A 442 -19.49 -2.16 -6.24
N ALA A 443 -19.03 -3.09 -7.06
CA ALA A 443 -19.89 -3.65 -8.12
C ALA A 443 -21.01 -4.52 -7.52
N GLY A 444 -20.74 -5.22 -6.44
CA GLY A 444 -21.75 -5.93 -5.63
C GLY A 444 -22.75 -4.96 -5.02
N GLY A 445 -22.28 -3.89 -4.37
CA GLY A 445 -23.14 -2.85 -3.80
C GLY A 445 -24.02 -2.17 -4.85
N ILE A 446 -23.47 -1.86 -6.04
CA ILE A 446 -24.29 -1.33 -7.14
C ILE A 446 -25.32 -2.35 -7.62
N ALA A 447 -24.97 -3.64 -7.68
CA ALA A 447 -25.90 -4.69 -8.08
C ALA A 447 -27.06 -4.84 -7.08
N GLU A 448 -26.77 -4.75 -5.77
CA GLU A 448 -27.79 -4.77 -4.70
C GLU A 448 -28.67 -3.51 -4.76
N MET A 449 -28.08 -2.30 -4.73
CA MET A 449 -28.83 -1.04 -4.77
C MET A 449 -29.65 -0.83 -6.05
N ALA A 450 -29.28 -1.44 -7.17
CA ALA A 450 -29.98 -1.37 -8.44
C ALA A 450 -30.98 -2.52 -8.64
N ASP A 451 -31.14 -3.39 -7.64
CA ASP A 451 -32.03 -4.57 -7.66
C ASP A 451 -31.81 -5.44 -8.91
N LEU A 452 -30.52 -5.77 -9.16
CA LEU A 452 -30.17 -6.65 -10.28
C LEU A 452 -30.55 -8.11 -9.99
N PRO A 453 -30.78 -8.93 -11.05
CA PRO A 453 -31.13 -10.34 -10.88
C PRO A 453 -30.10 -11.10 -10.03
N GLU A 454 -30.56 -12.10 -9.27
CA GLU A 454 -29.74 -12.91 -8.36
C GLU A 454 -28.54 -13.55 -9.08
N GLU A 455 -28.70 -13.93 -10.36
CA GLU A 455 -27.60 -14.49 -11.15
C GLU A 455 -26.45 -13.50 -11.33
N VAL A 456 -26.72 -12.20 -11.42
CA VAL A 456 -25.71 -11.12 -11.51
C VAL A 456 -25.04 -10.93 -10.17
N ARG A 457 -25.82 -10.90 -9.09
CA ARG A 457 -25.29 -10.81 -7.72
C ARG A 457 -24.38 -11.96 -7.37
N ASN A 458 -24.77 -13.20 -7.70
CA ASN A 458 -23.92 -14.39 -7.52
C ASN A 458 -22.56 -14.29 -8.25
N VAL A 459 -22.47 -13.53 -9.34
CA VAL A 459 -21.21 -13.27 -10.05
C VAL A 459 -20.39 -12.21 -9.31
N THR A 460 -21.00 -11.11 -8.89
CA THR A 460 -20.30 -10.02 -8.15
C THR A 460 -19.80 -10.52 -6.80
N ASP A 461 -20.59 -11.25 -6.04
CA ASP A 461 -20.24 -11.83 -4.73
C ASP A 461 -19.04 -12.79 -4.84
N LYS A 462 -19.01 -13.59 -5.93
CA LYS A 462 -17.87 -14.46 -6.20
C LYS A 462 -16.59 -13.70 -6.51
N LEU A 463 -16.68 -12.57 -7.18
CA LEU A 463 -15.53 -11.69 -7.44
C LEU A 463 -15.08 -10.99 -6.16
N ASP A 464 -16.01 -10.50 -5.37
CA ASP A 464 -15.76 -9.85 -4.10
C ASP A 464 -15.06 -10.77 -3.09
N ALA A 465 -15.52 -12.00 -2.95
CA ALA A 465 -14.87 -13.01 -2.09
C ALA A 465 -13.38 -13.22 -2.44
N VAL A 466 -13.04 -13.19 -3.74
CA VAL A 466 -11.63 -13.22 -4.17
C VAL A 466 -10.95 -11.89 -3.93
N GLY A 467 -11.64 -10.77 -4.11
CA GLY A 467 -11.17 -9.42 -3.84
C GLY A 467 -10.67 -9.25 -2.41
N ASN A 468 -11.41 -9.74 -1.42
CA ASN A 468 -11.02 -9.67 -0.01
C ASN A 468 -9.76 -10.48 0.32
N THR A 469 -9.62 -11.66 -0.30
CA THR A 469 -8.38 -12.45 -0.17
C THR A 469 -7.19 -11.71 -0.79
N THR A 470 -7.36 -11.12 -1.98
CA THR A 470 -6.26 -10.38 -2.63
C THR A 470 -5.89 -9.11 -1.88
N LYS A 471 -6.84 -8.36 -1.32
CA LYS A 471 -6.59 -7.20 -0.44
C LYS A 471 -5.68 -7.58 0.75
N ALA A 472 -5.95 -8.70 1.41
CA ALA A 472 -5.14 -9.16 2.55
C ALA A 472 -3.71 -9.52 2.13
N VAL A 473 -3.57 -10.25 1.03
CA VAL A 473 -2.27 -10.73 0.52
C VAL A 473 -1.40 -9.58 0.03
N THR A 474 -1.97 -8.58 -0.63
CA THR A 474 -1.25 -7.38 -1.11
C THR A 474 -0.72 -6.53 0.04
N LYS A 475 -1.47 -6.44 1.16
CA LYS A 475 -1.00 -5.76 2.38
C LYS A 475 0.19 -6.48 3.01
N GLY A 476 0.18 -7.82 3.06
CA GLY A 476 1.34 -8.62 3.52
C GLY A 476 2.61 -8.35 2.70
N TYR A 477 2.49 -8.23 1.39
CA TYR A 477 3.57 -7.82 0.50
C TYR A 477 4.09 -6.41 0.81
N ALA A 478 3.19 -5.44 0.97
CA ALA A 478 3.54 -4.05 1.26
C ALA A 478 4.32 -3.93 2.58
N ILE A 479 3.93 -4.66 3.62
CA ILE A 479 4.61 -4.69 4.90
C ILE A 479 6.03 -5.28 4.77
N GLY A 480 6.16 -6.42 4.10
CA GLY A 480 7.45 -7.07 3.92
C GLY A 480 8.45 -6.23 3.12
N SER A 481 7.98 -5.55 2.06
CA SER A 481 8.83 -4.66 1.27
C SER A 481 9.21 -3.38 2.05
N ALA A 482 8.29 -2.82 2.85
CA ALA A 482 8.59 -1.67 3.70
C ALA A 482 9.64 -1.99 4.77
N ALA A 483 9.60 -3.19 5.37
CA ALA A 483 10.57 -3.64 6.34
C ALA A 483 12.00 -3.70 5.78
N LEU A 484 12.15 -4.32 4.61
CA LEU A 484 13.45 -4.43 3.94
C LEU A 484 13.95 -3.06 3.44
N ALA A 485 13.05 -2.23 2.91
CA ALA A 485 13.40 -0.87 2.47
C ALA A 485 13.87 0.01 3.63
N ALA A 486 13.22 -0.08 4.79
CA ALA A 486 13.59 0.68 5.98
C ALA A 486 14.98 0.28 6.52
N LEU A 487 15.35 -1.00 6.44
CA LEU A 487 16.70 -1.45 6.80
C LEU A 487 17.77 -0.84 5.87
N VAL A 488 17.47 -0.77 4.57
CA VAL A 488 18.36 -0.14 3.58
C VAL A 488 18.49 1.37 3.82
N LEU A 489 17.39 2.03 4.18
CA LEU A 489 17.39 3.46 4.55
C LEU A 489 18.17 3.72 5.82
N PHE A 490 18.08 2.84 6.81
CA PHE A 490 18.85 2.96 8.05
C PHE A 490 20.36 2.89 7.80
N ASP A 491 20.84 1.94 6.99
CA ASP A 491 22.26 1.87 6.61
C ASP A 491 22.70 3.12 5.82
N ALA A 492 21.82 3.63 4.94
CA ALA A 492 22.08 4.88 4.24
C ALA A 492 22.21 6.07 5.22
N PHE A 493 21.37 6.14 6.25
CA PHE A 493 21.47 7.14 7.32
C PHE A 493 22.80 7.04 8.08
N GLU A 494 23.21 5.85 8.49
CA GLU A 494 24.49 5.62 9.16
C GLU A 494 25.66 6.09 8.29
N ARG A 495 25.69 5.73 7.01
CA ARG A 495 26.73 6.10 6.07
C ARG A 495 26.81 7.60 5.80
N GLU A 496 25.65 8.26 5.74
CA GLU A 496 25.61 9.72 5.62
C GLU A 496 26.25 10.39 6.83
N LEU A 497 25.99 9.92 8.04
CA LEU A 497 26.62 10.42 9.25
C LEU A 497 28.14 10.20 9.23
N LEU A 498 28.59 9.01 8.82
CA LEU A 498 30.01 8.72 8.65
C LEU A 498 30.66 9.64 7.62
N GLY A 499 29.99 9.90 6.50
CA GLY A 499 30.42 10.85 5.47
C GLY A 499 30.56 12.30 5.97
N LYS A 500 29.82 12.67 7.02
CA LYS A 500 29.91 13.97 7.74
C LYS A 500 30.92 13.94 8.89
N GLY A 501 31.69 12.87 9.05
CA GLY A 501 32.69 12.71 10.10
C GLY A 501 32.12 12.37 11.48
N LYS A 502 30.85 11.97 11.56
CA LYS A 502 30.23 11.47 12.79
C LYS A 502 30.38 9.96 12.85
N THR A 503 30.76 9.43 14.00
CA THR A 503 30.93 7.99 14.26
C THR A 503 30.01 7.58 15.41
N PRO A 504 28.68 7.54 15.20
CA PRO A 504 27.76 7.19 16.27
C PRO A 504 27.92 5.72 16.68
N ASP A 505 27.80 5.47 17.98
CA ASP A 505 27.80 4.12 18.53
C ASP A 505 26.35 3.59 18.64
N PHE A 506 25.92 2.83 17.63
CA PHE A 506 24.61 2.19 17.59
C PHE A 506 24.54 0.84 18.28
N ALA A 507 25.54 0.48 19.10
CA ALA A 507 25.49 -0.74 19.88
C ALA A 507 24.33 -0.72 20.87
N VAL A 508 23.62 -1.83 21.00
CA VAL A 508 22.46 -1.98 21.91
C VAL A 508 22.85 -1.78 23.38
N GLY A 509 24.15 -1.96 23.72
CA GLY A 509 24.68 -1.65 25.05
C GLY A 509 24.76 -0.16 25.38
N ASN A 510 24.63 0.74 24.40
CA ASN A 510 24.57 2.16 24.61
C ASN A 510 23.18 2.57 25.16
N PRO A 511 23.06 3.18 26.35
CA PRO A 511 21.79 3.58 26.92
C PRO A 511 20.96 4.50 26.04
N ALA A 512 21.59 5.39 25.26
CA ALA A 512 20.87 6.26 24.31
C ALA A 512 20.17 5.45 23.23
N VAL A 513 20.83 4.42 22.68
CA VAL A 513 20.22 3.51 21.69
C VAL A 513 19.04 2.76 22.30
N LEU A 514 19.20 2.26 23.54
CA LEU A 514 18.12 1.53 24.22
C LEU A 514 16.91 2.44 24.49
N ILE A 515 17.12 3.69 24.90
CA ILE A 515 16.05 4.68 25.06
C ILE A 515 15.39 4.94 23.71
N GLY A 516 16.18 5.11 22.65
CA GLY A 516 15.66 5.25 21.29
C GLY A 516 14.78 4.10 20.85
N LEU A 517 15.21 2.83 21.08
CA LEU A 517 14.42 1.63 20.79
C LEU A 517 13.06 1.65 21.51
N LEU A 518 13.04 2.02 22.80
CA LEU A 518 11.79 2.14 23.57
C LEU A 518 10.88 3.23 23.00
N VAL A 519 11.45 4.38 22.65
CA VAL A 519 10.69 5.50 22.04
C VAL A 519 10.16 5.09 20.66
N GLY A 520 10.93 4.36 19.87
CA GLY A 520 10.47 3.84 18.57
C GLY A 520 9.30 2.87 18.72
N GLY A 521 9.37 1.95 19.69
CA GLY A 521 8.24 1.07 20.03
C GLY A 521 7.01 1.85 20.51
N LEU A 522 7.21 2.80 21.43
CA LEU A 522 6.15 3.71 21.90
C LEU A 522 5.48 4.44 20.73
N MET A 523 6.27 4.96 19.78
CA MET A 523 5.76 5.69 18.63
C MET A 523 4.79 4.84 17.79
N VAL A 524 5.12 3.55 17.55
CA VAL A 524 4.23 2.62 16.83
C VAL A 524 2.92 2.42 17.57
N TYR A 525 2.97 2.11 18.88
CA TYR A 525 1.77 1.88 19.68
C TYR A 525 0.89 3.14 19.79
N LEU A 526 1.49 4.30 19.98
CA LEU A 526 0.77 5.57 20.05
C LEU A 526 0.10 5.89 18.70
N PHE A 527 0.80 5.69 17.59
CA PHE A 527 0.26 5.87 16.23
C PHE A 527 -0.94 4.96 16.00
N VAL A 528 -0.83 3.68 16.34
CA VAL A 528 -1.91 2.69 16.21
C VAL A 528 -3.11 3.07 17.07
N SER A 529 -2.89 3.39 18.36
CA SER A 529 -3.95 3.79 19.28
C SER A 529 -4.75 4.97 18.75
N LEU A 530 -4.07 6.05 18.35
CA LEU A 530 -4.73 7.26 17.85
C LEU A 530 -5.45 7.00 16.52
N SER A 531 -4.89 6.14 15.66
CA SER A 531 -5.54 5.76 14.40
C SER A 531 -6.82 4.97 14.62
N MET A 532 -6.83 4.04 15.57
CA MET A 532 -8.03 3.26 15.93
C MET A 532 -9.09 4.14 16.58
N GLU A 533 -8.71 5.00 17.53
CA GLU A 533 -9.64 5.95 18.16
C GLU A 533 -10.24 6.91 17.11
N ALA A 534 -9.46 7.32 16.11
CA ALA A 534 -9.92 8.17 15.02
C ALA A 534 -11.06 7.49 14.22
N VAL A 535 -10.92 6.20 13.91
CA VAL A 535 -12.00 5.41 13.26
C VAL A 535 -13.22 5.35 14.17
N GLY A 536 -13.05 5.06 15.47
CA GLY A 536 -14.16 5.01 16.43
C GLY A 536 -14.92 6.33 16.52
N ARG A 537 -14.21 7.47 16.54
CA ARG A 537 -14.86 8.81 16.57
C ARG A 537 -15.56 9.13 15.26
N ALA A 538 -14.96 8.78 14.10
CA ALA A 538 -15.59 9.00 12.81
C ALA A 538 -16.85 8.11 12.66
N GLY A 539 -16.75 6.83 13.00
CA GLY A 539 -17.89 5.90 12.98
C GLY A 539 -19.02 6.31 13.90
N GLY A 540 -18.71 6.73 15.14
CA GLY A 540 -19.71 7.26 16.06
C GLY A 540 -20.50 8.44 15.52
N ALA A 541 -19.86 9.35 14.79
CA ALA A 541 -20.52 10.47 14.15
C ALA A 541 -21.48 10.02 13.03
N VAL A 542 -21.09 8.99 12.27
CA VAL A 542 -21.97 8.40 11.23
C VAL A 542 -23.15 7.69 11.85
N VAL A 543 -22.92 6.91 12.91
CA VAL A 543 -24.01 6.24 13.67
C VAL A 543 -25.08 7.23 14.10
N GLU A 544 -24.66 8.36 14.69
CA GLU A 544 -25.61 9.40 15.11
C GLU A 544 -26.38 10.00 13.95
N GLU A 545 -25.72 10.24 12.81
CA GLU A 545 -26.36 10.79 11.62
C GLU A 545 -27.36 9.81 10.99
N VAL A 546 -27.01 8.52 10.87
CA VAL A 546 -27.92 7.50 10.34
C VAL A 546 -29.16 7.36 11.25
N ARG A 547 -28.94 7.32 12.58
CA ARG A 547 -30.05 7.30 13.56
C ARG A 547 -30.93 8.56 13.47
N ARG A 548 -30.31 9.73 13.23
CA ARG A 548 -31.06 10.99 13.02
C ARG A 548 -31.98 10.87 11.82
N GLN A 549 -31.45 10.44 10.67
CA GLN A 549 -32.21 10.32 9.45
C GLN A 549 -33.36 9.31 9.60
N PHE A 550 -33.14 8.13 10.18
CA PHE A 550 -34.22 7.16 10.39
C PHE A 550 -35.32 7.68 11.33
N ARG A 551 -34.97 8.50 12.31
CA ARG A 551 -35.93 9.10 13.24
C ARG A 551 -36.71 10.26 12.64
N GLU A 552 -36.04 11.14 11.89
CA GLU A 552 -36.65 12.35 11.31
C GLU A 552 -37.36 12.07 9.98
N HIS A 553 -36.96 11.01 9.27
CA HIS A 553 -37.47 10.58 7.98
C HIS A 553 -37.93 9.11 8.00
N PRO A 554 -39.04 8.77 8.66
CA PRO A 554 -39.51 7.37 8.76
C PRO A 554 -39.77 6.71 7.40
N GLY A 555 -40.11 7.53 6.37
CA GLY A 555 -40.31 7.06 5.00
C GLY A 555 -39.07 6.39 4.36
N ILE A 556 -37.91 6.62 4.90
CA ILE A 556 -36.67 5.93 4.45
C ILE A 556 -36.81 4.41 4.68
N MET A 557 -37.22 3.99 5.88
CA MET A 557 -37.40 2.57 6.20
C MET A 557 -38.54 1.93 5.42
N GLU A 558 -39.56 2.71 5.07
CA GLU A 558 -40.69 2.28 4.24
C GLU A 558 -40.37 2.28 2.72
N GLY A 559 -39.19 2.80 2.32
CA GLY A 559 -38.79 2.94 0.92
C GLY A 559 -39.53 4.03 0.16
N THR A 560 -40.26 4.93 0.85
CA THR A 560 -41.05 6.05 0.27
C THR A 560 -40.25 7.35 0.20
N GLU A 561 -39.16 7.46 0.96
CA GLU A 561 -38.27 8.63 1.02
C GLU A 561 -36.81 8.19 0.82
N ARG A 562 -36.01 9.03 0.16
CA ARG A 562 -34.58 8.75 -0.07
C ARG A 562 -33.72 9.31 1.06
N PRO A 563 -32.65 8.55 1.50
CA PRO A 563 -31.68 9.08 2.44
C PRO A 563 -30.87 10.24 1.89
N GLU A 564 -30.39 11.09 2.80
CA GLU A 564 -29.44 12.18 2.51
C GLU A 564 -28.00 11.64 2.47
N TYR A 565 -27.62 10.88 1.44
CA TYR A 565 -26.29 10.27 1.32
C TYR A 565 -25.14 11.29 1.40
N GLY A 566 -25.30 12.46 0.75
CA GLY A 566 -24.27 13.51 0.72
C GLY A 566 -23.93 14.06 2.09
N THR A 567 -24.87 14.06 3.03
CA THR A 567 -24.64 14.49 4.41
C THR A 567 -23.69 13.54 5.13
N CYS A 568 -23.87 12.22 5.01
CA CYS A 568 -22.97 11.22 5.56
C CYS A 568 -21.56 11.33 4.96
N VAL A 569 -21.43 11.40 3.62
CA VAL A 569 -20.12 11.57 2.95
C VAL A 569 -19.40 12.83 3.43
N SER A 570 -20.09 13.96 3.53
CA SER A 570 -19.50 15.22 4.00
C SER A 570 -19.05 15.16 5.47
N LEU A 571 -19.82 14.49 6.32
CA LEU A 571 -19.53 14.32 7.73
C LEU A 571 -18.29 13.46 7.93
N VAL A 572 -18.24 12.28 7.30
CA VAL A 572 -17.08 11.36 7.39
C VAL A 572 -15.83 12.03 6.81
N THR A 573 -15.94 12.75 5.70
CA THR A 573 -14.82 13.50 5.10
C THR A 573 -14.21 14.47 6.11
N ARG A 574 -15.05 15.26 6.79
CA ARG A 574 -14.58 16.22 7.81
C ARG A 574 -13.95 15.53 9.00
N ALA A 575 -14.55 14.46 9.49
CA ALA A 575 -14.04 13.68 10.60
C ALA A 575 -12.67 13.10 10.25
N ALA A 576 -12.55 12.38 9.12
CA ALA A 576 -11.29 11.77 8.68
C ALA A 576 -10.15 12.79 8.55
N GLN A 577 -10.43 13.96 7.97
CA GLN A 577 -9.43 15.02 7.81
C GLN A 577 -8.93 15.60 9.14
N ARG A 578 -9.81 15.78 10.09
CA ARG A 578 -9.43 16.28 11.42
C ARG A 578 -8.64 15.24 12.20
N GLU A 579 -9.12 14.00 12.17
CA GLU A 579 -8.57 12.92 12.98
C GLU A 579 -7.22 12.40 12.46
N MET A 580 -6.93 12.50 11.16
CA MET A 580 -5.65 12.03 10.58
C MET A 580 -4.45 12.92 10.91
N ILE A 581 -4.65 14.20 11.28
CA ILE A 581 -3.56 15.17 11.43
C ILE A 581 -2.59 14.72 12.52
N LEU A 582 -3.11 14.43 13.70
CA LEU A 582 -2.27 14.11 14.85
C LEU A 582 -1.45 12.81 14.63
N PRO A 583 -2.05 11.67 14.22
CA PRO A 583 -1.26 10.47 13.94
C PRO A 583 -0.23 10.69 12.81
N ALA A 584 -0.58 11.40 11.74
CA ALA A 584 0.34 11.63 10.61
C ALA A 584 1.57 12.47 11.00
N LEU A 585 1.47 13.33 12.01
CA LEU A 585 2.59 14.13 12.49
C LEU A 585 3.53 13.35 13.42
N ILE A 586 3.07 12.29 14.06
CA ILE A 586 3.87 11.52 15.04
C ILE A 586 5.24 11.09 14.48
N PRO A 587 5.36 10.41 13.32
CA PRO A 587 6.64 9.95 12.83
C PRO A 587 7.60 11.09 12.51
N ILE A 588 7.09 12.25 12.10
CA ILE A 588 7.90 13.42 11.80
C ILE A 588 8.41 14.05 13.10
N VAL A 589 7.50 14.36 14.02
CA VAL A 589 7.80 15.09 15.27
C VAL A 589 8.74 14.27 16.16
N PHE A 590 8.45 12.97 16.38
CA PHE A 590 9.32 12.13 17.20
C PHE A 590 10.72 11.99 16.62
N THR A 591 10.83 11.77 15.31
CA THR A 591 12.12 11.64 14.62
C THR A 591 12.95 12.92 14.73
N VAL A 592 12.33 14.09 14.52
CA VAL A 592 13.03 15.39 14.65
C VAL A 592 13.46 15.65 16.08
N ILE A 593 12.56 15.51 17.06
CA ILE A 593 12.87 15.79 18.47
C ILE A 593 13.99 14.86 18.96
N VAL A 594 13.89 13.55 18.73
CA VAL A 594 14.90 12.61 19.20
C VAL A 594 16.23 12.83 18.49
N GLY A 595 16.21 13.14 17.19
CA GLY A 595 17.42 13.44 16.42
C GLY A 595 18.16 14.69 16.91
N LEU A 596 17.43 15.73 17.31
CA LEU A 596 18.03 16.94 17.90
C LEU A 596 18.61 16.70 19.31
N ILE A 597 18.14 15.68 20.03
CA ILE A 597 18.65 15.33 21.36
C ILE A 597 19.88 14.42 21.27
N SER A 598 19.81 13.33 20.48
CA SER A 598 20.90 12.37 20.32
C SER A 598 20.79 11.59 19.02
N ILE A 599 21.89 11.53 18.27
CA ILE A 599 22.01 10.72 17.04
C ILE A 599 21.88 9.24 17.36
N GLU A 600 22.47 8.76 18.46
CA GLU A 600 22.40 7.37 18.89
C GLU A 600 20.98 6.96 19.27
N ALA A 601 20.26 7.84 19.99
CA ALA A 601 18.84 7.62 20.30
C ALA A 601 17.97 7.63 19.03
N LEU A 602 18.26 8.48 18.05
CA LEU A 602 17.59 8.45 16.76
C LEU A 602 17.81 7.13 16.04
N GLY A 603 19.01 6.61 15.98
CA GLY A 603 19.29 5.28 15.42
C GLY A 603 18.51 4.18 16.15
N GLY A 604 18.46 4.23 17.48
CA GLY A 604 17.63 3.33 18.29
C GLY A 604 16.13 3.44 17.95
N LEU A 605 15.60 4.67 17.81
CA LEU A 605 14.21 4.92 17.43
C LEU A 605 13.89 4.27 16.08
N LEU A 606 14.73 4.48 15.07
CA LEU A 606 14.49 3.92 13.73
C LEU A 606 14.43 2.39 13.75
N ILE A 607 15.35 1.73 14.47
CA ILE A 607 15.34 0.27 14.63
C ILE A 607 14.08 -0.18 15.39
N GLY A 608 13.72 0.52 16.47
CA GLY A 608 12.52 0.23 17.26
C GLY A 608 11.24 0.31 16.43
N VAL A 609 11.12 1.35 15.60
CA VAL A 609 9.99 1.54 14.68
C VAL A 609 9.92 0.42 13.65
N ILE A 610 11.05 0.00 13.06
CA ILE A 610 11.09 -1.09 12.08
C ILE A 610 10.62 -2.39 12.73
N VAL A 611 11.22 -2.78 13.84
CA VAL A 611 10.94 -4.07 14.48
C VAL A 611 9.51 -4.14 14.98
N VAL A 612 9.10 -3.18 15.81
CA VAL A 612 7.73 -3.18 16.39
C VAL A 612 6.69 -2.95 15.31
N GLY A 613 6.96 -2.05 14.35
CA GLY A 613 6.05 -1.75 13.26
C GLY A 613 5.74 -2.95 12.38
N VAL A 614 6.74 -3.73 12.00
CA VAL A 614 6.55 -4.94 11.17
C VAL A 614 5.65 -5.95 11.86
N PHE A 615 5.92 -6.30 13.12
CA PHE A 615 5.09 -7.25 13.86
C PHE A 615 3.67 -6.72 14.05
N MET A 616 3.52 -5.46 14.41
CA MET A 616 2.22 -4.84 14.61
C MET A 616 1.41 -4.81 13.28
N ALA A 617 2.03 -4.37 12.18
CA ALA A 617 1.36 -4.30 10.88
C ALA A 617 0.90 -5.69 10.40
N ILE A 618 1.75 -6.72 10.50
CA ILE A 618 1.38 -8.09 10.12
C ILE A 618 0.25 -8.62 11.00
N SER A 619 0.37 -8.46 12.31
CA SER A 619 -0.65 -8.97 13.24
C SER A 619 -2.02 -8.33 13.01
N MET A 620 -2.04 -7.02 12.78
CA MET A 620 -3.29 -6.28 12.55
C MET A 620 -3.92 -6.64 11.21
N THR A 621 -3.14 -6.65 10.13
CA THR A 621 -3.67 -6.94 8.79
C THR A 621 -4.13 -8.39 8.64
N ALA A 622 -3.37 -9.35 9.16
CA ALA A 622 -3.74 -10.76 9.10
C ALA A 622 -4.90 -11.10 10.05
N GLY A 623 -4.91 -10.54 11.25
CA GLY A 623 -6.00 -10.74 12.23
C GLY A 623 -7.31 -10.14 11.73
N GLY A 624 -7.27 -8.89 11.23
CA GLY A 624 -8.44 -8.24 10.64
C GLY A 624 -8.98 -8.99 9.42
N GLY A 625 -8.09 -9.45 8.51
CA GLY A 625 -8.49 -10.26 7.36
C GLY A 625 -9.06 -11.62 7.75
N ALA A 626 -8.62 -12.21 8.86
CA ALA A 626 -9.17 -13.47 9.35
C ALA A 626 -10.59 -13.29 9.93
N TRP A 627 -10.90 -12.17 10.61
CA TRP A 627 -12.25 -11.85 11.08
C TRP A 627 -13.21 -11.61 9.92
N ASP A 628 -12.84 -10.79 8.95
CA ASP A 628 -13.65 -10.49 7.77
C ASP A 628 -14.03 -11.78 7.01
N ASN A 629 -13.03 -12.59 6.67
CA ASN A 629 -13.28 -13.84 5.97
C ASN A 629 -13.97 -14.91 6.85
N ALA A 630 -13.89 -14.82 8.18
CA ALA A 630 -14.69 -15.65 9.08
C ALA A 630 -16.18 -15.27 9.03
N LYS A 631 -16.51 -13.96 8.95
CA LYS A 631 -17.87 -13.45 8.72
C LYS A 631 -18.42 -14.00 7.39
N LYS A 632 -17.68 -13.82 6.29
CA LYS A 632 -18.09 -14.30 4.96
C LYS A 632 -18.28 -15.81 4.92
N LEU A 633 -17.42 -16.61 5.57
CA LEU A 633 -17.58 -18.05 5.68
C LEU A 633 -18.90 -18.45 6.37
N ILE A 634 -19.33 -17.67 7.37
CA ILE A 634 -20.61 -17.89 8.06
C ILE A 634 -21.77 -17.47 7.16
N GLU A 635 -21.67 -16.33 6.48
CA GLU A 635 -22.66 -15.85 5.50
C GLU A 635 -22.90 -16.85 4.36
N ASP A 636 -21.86 -17.57 3.93
CA ASP A 636 -21.91 -18.67 2.95
C ASP A 636 -22.61 -19.94 3.48
N GLY A 637 -23.15 -19.90 4.70
CA GLY A 637 -23.95 -20.99 5.28
C GLY A 637 -23.23 -21.83 6.33
N ALA A 638 -21.95 -21.56 6.68
CA ALA A 638 -21.29 -22.26 7.77
C ALA A 638 -21.87 -21.82 9.13
N PHE A 639 -21.83 -22.73 10.12
CA PHE A 639 -22.16 -22.43 11.53
C PHE A 639 -23.52 -21.74 11.78
N GLY A 640 -24.52 -21.99 10.94
CA GLY A 640 -25.88 -21.47 11.07
C GLY A 640 -26.24 -20.39 10.05
N GLY A 641 -25.29 -19.90 9.28
CA GLY A 641 -25.51 -18.96 8.17
C GLY A 641 -25.86 -17.53 8.62
N LYS A 642 -26.23 -16.73 7.63
CA LYS A 642 -26.60 -15.31 7.81
C LYS A 642 -27.79 -15.18 8.77
N GLY A 643 -27.72 -14.24 9.71
CA GLY A 643 -28.75 -13.98 10.73
C GLY A 643 -28.66 -14.88 11.98
N SER A 644 -27.71 -15.82 12.07
CA SER A 644 -27.48 -16.63 13.27
C SER A 644 -26.74 -15.83 14.37
N GLU A 645 -26.75 -16.34 15.61
CA GLU A 645 -25.92 -15.78 16.71
C GLU A 645 -24.43 -15.81 16.37
N ALA A 646 -23.97 -16.86 15.67
CA ALA A 646 -22.60 -16.93 15.19
C ALA A 646 -22.29 -15.83 14.16
N HIS A 647 -23.24 -15.50 13.28
CA HIS A 647 -23.11 -14.37 12.35
C HIS A 647 -22.99 -13.05 13.10
N ALA A 648 -23.85 -12.77 14.08
CA ALA A 648 -23.79 -11.55 14.90
C ALA A 648 -22.43 -11.41 15.63
N ALA A 649 -21.89 -12.51 16.16
CA ALA A 649 -20.58 -12.53 16.79
C ALA A 649 -19.45 -12.28 15.76
N ALA A 650 -19.56 -12.82 14.55
CA ALA A 650 -18.59 -12.61 13.47
C ALA A 650 -18.60 -11.17 12.96
N VAL A 651 -19.79 -10.55 12.81
CA VAL A 651 -19.91 -9.10 12.47
C VAL A 651 -19.20 -8.25 13.51
N THR A 652 -19.36 -8.55 14.82
CA THR A 652 -18.62 -7.83 15.87
C THR A 652 -17.11 -7.98 15.70
N GLY A 653 -16.62 -9.18 15.38
CA GLY A 653 -15.21 -9.41 15.16
C GLY A 653 -14.68 -8.66 13.94
N ASP A 654 -15.44 -8.62 12.85
CA ASP A 654 -15.09 -7.86 11.64
C ASP A 654 -15.06 -6.35 11.91
N THR A 655 -16.06 -5.81 12.63
CA THR A 655 -16.08 -4.40 13.06
C THR A 655 -14.85 -4.01 13.89
N VAL A 656 -14.33 -4.92 14.75
CA VAL A 656 -13.06 -4.72 15.46
C VAL A 656 -11.88 -4.86 14.51
N GLY A 657 -11.94 -5.78 13.56
CA GLY A 657 -10.91 -6.06 12.57
C GLY A 657 -10.73 -4.97 11.52
N ASP A 658 -11.77 -4.22 11.22
CA ASP A 658 -11.77 -3.18 10.19
C ASP A 658 -10.72 -2.09 10.42
N PRO A 659 -10.67 -1.40 11.57
CA PRO A 659 -9.58 -0.45 11.83
C PRO A 659 -8.19 -1.13 11.87
N PHE A 660 -8.12 -2.43 12.20
CA PHE A 660 -6.87 -3.20 12.15
C PHE A 660 -6.37 -3.39 10.72
N LYS A 661 -7.20 -3.96 9.84
CA LYS A 661 -6.77 -4.39 8.48
C LYS A 661 -6.71 -3.24 7.47
N ASP A 662 -7.52 -2.19 7.64
CA ASP A 662 -7.72 -1.18 6.60
C ASP A 662 -7.28 0.23 7.00
N THR A 663 -7.02 0.50 8.30
CA THR A 663 -6.56 1.81 8.77
C THR A 663 -5.21 1.72 9.46
N ALA A 664 -5.15 1.29 10.70
CA ALA A 664 -3.95 1.37 11.54
C ALA A 664 -2.83 0.44 11.03
N GLY A 665 -3.15 -0.83 10.75
CA GLY A 665 -2.18 -1.81 10.28
C GLY A 665 -1.44 -1.37 9.02
N PRO A 666 -2.12 -1.09 7.91
CA PRO A 666 -1.48 -0.63 6.68
C PRO A 666 -0.79 0.72 6.80
N ALA A 667 -1.28 1.65 7.64
CA ALA A 667 -0.68 2.98 7.82
C ALA A 667 0.67 2.94 8.56
N ILE A 668 1.01 1.82 9.22
CA ILE A 668 2.35 1.61 9.77
C ILE A 668 3.42 1.59 8.68
N ASN A 669 3.10 1.10 7.46
CA ASN A 669 4.07 1.06 6.36
C ASN A 669 4.63 2.44 6.00
N PRO A 670 3.81 3.45 5.64
CA PRO A 670 4.33 4.78 5.40
C PRO A 670 4.92 5.41 6.67
N MET A 671 4.41 5.11 7.87
CA MET A 671 4.98 5.62 9.13
C MET A 671 6.46 5.21 9.28
N ILE A 672 6.79 3.93 9.06
CA ILE A 672 8.17 3.43 9.14
C ILE A 672 9.07 4.16 8.14
N LYS A 673 8.61 4.33 6.90
CA LYS A 673 9.39 4.98 5.83
C LYS A 673 9.58 6.47 6.09
N VAL A 674 8.52 7.18 6.51
CA VAL A 674 8.59 8.60 6.87
C VAL A 674 9.61 8.84 7.97
N ALA A 675 9.62 8.04 9.04
CA ALA A 675 10.61 8.18 10.10
C ALA A 675 12.04 8.06 9.56
N ASN A 676 12.31 7.07 8.72
CA ASN A 676 13.65 6.86 8.14
C ASN A 676 14.05 7.97 7.14
N ILE A 677 13.12 8.46 6.32
CA ILE A 677 13.40 9.55 5.37
C ILE A 677 13.60 10.87 6.10
N VAL A 678 12.80 11.17 7.11
CA VAL A 678 12.97 12.38 7.94
C VAL A 678 14.30 12.34 8.65
N ALA A 679 14.75 11.18 9.16
CA ALA A 679 16.09 11.05 9.76
C ALA A 679 17.21 11.42 8.77
N LEU A 680 17.11 10.99 7.50
CA LEU A 680 18.06 11.40 6.45
C LEU A 680 18.00 12.91 6.16
N LEU A 681 16.80 13.48 6.12
CA LEU A 681 16.61 14.89 5.81
C LEU A 681 17.10 15.84 6.92
N ILE A 682 17.08 15.40 8.18
CA ILE A 682 17.54 16.24 9.29
C ILE A 682 19.03 16.12 9.59
N ILE A 683 19.79 15.28 8.87
CA ILE A 683 21.24 15.14 9.07
C ILE A 683 21.96 16.48 9.13
N PRO A 684 21.72 17.47 8.23
CA PRO A 684 22.39 18.76 8.34
C PRO A 684 22.07 19.56 9.61
N LEU A 685 20.98 19.25 10.29
CA LEU A 685 20.60 19.92 11.55
C LEU A 685 21.24 19.27 12.78
N ILE A 686 21.62 17.98 12.68
CA ILE A 686 22.14 17.19 13.79
C ILE A 686 23.64 16.92 13.69
N THR A 687 24.29 17.37 12.60
CA THR A 687 25.73 17.24 12.35
C THR A 687 26.44 18.59 12.38
#